data_ee769bfe92abff60e331a2cf30854504
#
_entry.id   ee769bfe92abff60e331a2cf30854504
#
_cell.length_a   1.000
_cell.length_b   1.000
_cell.length_c   1.000
_cell.angle_alpha   90.00
_cell.angle_beta   90.00
_cell.angle_gamma   90.00
#
_symmetry.space_group_name_H-M   'P 1'
#
loop_
_entity.id
_entity.type
_entity.pdbx_description
1 polymer ?
#
loop_
_entity_poly.entity_id
_entity_poly.type
_entity_poly.pdbx_seq_one_letter_code
_entity_poly.pdbx_strand_id
1 'polypeptide(L)'
;MFGRTHESGLPVAKSLDSFNCRSTLKVDDIEYVYYSLTEAEKNGLTGVSTLPFSMKVILENLLRNEDGRTVKKEDILSVVAWLTNKGKAEAEIAYRPARVLMQDFTGVPAVVDLAAMRDAMVALGGDPQKINPLVPVDLVIDHSVIVDEFGTPQALANNVEHEYERNGERYRFLKWGQQAFKNFRVVPPGTGICHQVNLEYLGQTVWTKEENGEITAYPDTCVGTDSHTTMINGLGVLGWGVGGIEAEAAMLGQPISMLLPEVIGFRLTGALKEGVTATDLVLTVVQMLRKKGVVAKFVEFYGPGLDSMSLADRATIGNMGPEYGATCGFFPVDGETINYLTMSGREESRIKLVEEYSKAQGMWRESGAADPVFTDTLDLDLGTVVPSMAGPKRPEGRIPLENIASGFAKSLVDEYKKPDQLDNRYQVEGEDYDLGHGDVAIAAITSCTNTSNPSVLIGAGLLARNAVAKGLKTRPWVKTSLAPGSQVVAEYLAKSGLQEDLDKLGFNLVGFGCTTCIGNSGPLPAPVSKTINDKGLIAAGVLSGNRNFEGRISPDVQANYLASPPLVVAYALAGSVQKDLTKEPIGDDKDGNPVYLKDIWPSSKEIQEFIMKYVTRELYSAKYADVFKGDENWQAVEAPESQTYAWDDNSTYVQNPPYFAGMGKSGAGISDIKGARVLGLFGDKITTDHISPAGSIKAQSPAGSYLMDHGVGVADFNQYGTRRGNHEVMMRGTFANIRLRNHMLGPNGREGGYTFHYPSREEVSIFDAAMQYKAEGVPLV
;
A
#
# COMPACT_ATOMS: atom_id res chain seq x y z
N MET A 1 -19.99 -15.46 15.08
CA MET A 1 -20.53 -14.85 16.33
C MET A 1 -19.70 -13.59 16.62
N PHE A 2 -20.09 -12.43 16.09
CA PHE A 2 -19.40 -11.15 16.30
C PHE A 2 -20.35 -10.18 17.03
N GLY A 3 -20.61 -10.49 18.28
CA GLY A 3 -21.28 -9.58 19.19
C GLY A 3 -20.40 -9.36 20.41
N ARG A 4 -19.52 -8.37 20.35
CA ARG A 4 -18.95 -7.77 21.56
C ARG A 4 -19.59 -6.42 21.76
N THR A 5 -20.45 -6.32 22.77
CA THR A 5 -20.91 -5.06 23.34
C THR A 5 -19.69 -4.27 23.84
N HIS A 6 -19.41 -3.13 23.21
CA HIS A 6 -18.34 -2.22 23.64
C HIS A 6 -18.95 -1.15 24.56
N GLU A 7 -18.78 -1.30 25.85
CA GLU A 7 -18.90 -0.17 26.78
C GLU A 7 -17.65 0.72 26.63
N SER A 8 -17.70 1.71 25.75
CA SER A 8 -16.73 2.79 25.73
C SER A 8 -17.20 3.92 26.64
N GLY A 9 -16.41 4.23 27.65
CA GLY A 9 -16.76 5.12 28.74
C GLY A 9 -16.72 6.63 28.46
N LEU A 10 -17.41 7.13 27.48
CA LEU A 10 -17.98 8.48 27.36
C LEU A 10 -19.15 8.40 26.38
N PRO A 11 -20.33 8.92 26.69
CA PRO A 11 -21.44 8.95 25.74
C PRO A 11 -21.01 9.80 24.54
N VAL A 12 -20.88 9.17 23.39
CA VAL A 12 -20.75 9.90 22.13
C VAL A 12 -22.05 10.70 21.98
N ALA A 13 -21.95 12.02 21.91
CA ALA A 13 -23.11 12.88 21.73
C ALA A 13 -23.79 12.48 20.41
N LYS A 14 -25.10 12.20 20.45
CA LYS A 14 -25.89 11.99 19.23
C LYS A 14 -25.74 13.24 18.35
N SER A 15 -25.71 13.07 17.03
CA SER A 15 -25.74 14.18 16.08
C SER A 15 -26.86 15.15 16.41
N LEU A 16 -26.63 16.44 16.22
CA LEU A 16 -27.64 17.49 16.35
C LEU A 16 -28.76 17.36 15.31
N ASP A 17 -28.50 16.65 14.21
CA ASP A 17 -29.45 16.36 13.13
C ASP A 17 -30.18 17.62 12.62
N SER A 18 -29.43 18.68 12.37
CA SER A 18 -29.98 19.99 11.94
C SER A 18 -30.81 19.93 10.67
N PHE A 19 -30.76 18.83 9.94
CA PHE A 19 -31.52 18.61 8.71
C PHE A 19 -32.63 17.54 8.87
N ASN A 20 -32.90 17.08 10.08
CA ASN A 20 -33.92 16.07 10.39
C ASN A 20 -33.86 14.86 9.43
N CYS A 21 -32.67 14.33 9.25
CA CYS A 21 -32.39 13.25 8.30
C CYS A 21 -32.16 11.88 8.98
N ARG A 22 -32.11 11.84 10.30
CA ARG A 22 -32.01 10.58 11.06
C ARG A 22 -33.24 9.72 10.78
N SER A 23 -32.99 8.54 10.21
CA SER A 23 -34.01 7.62 9.70
C SER A 23 -33.74 6.18 10.16
N THR A 24 -34.68 5.27 9.91
CA THR A 24 -34.50 3.84 10.16
C THR A 24 -34.61 3.06 8.85
N LEU A 25 -33.84 1.97 8.77
CA LEU A 25 -33.84 1.02 7.67
C LEU A 25 -33.97 -0.38 8.24
N LYS A 26 -35.01 -1.10 7.82
CA LYS A 26 -35.19 -2.49 8.20
C LYS A 26 -34.63 -3.41 7.13
N VAL A 27 -33.68 -4.27 7.52
CA VAL A 27 -33.13 -5.32 6.65
C VAL A 27 -33.28 -6.65 7.38
N ASP A 28 -34.02 -7.56 6.80
CA ASP A 28 -34.52 -8.78 7.45
C ASP A 28 -35.24 -8.43 8.78
N ASP A 29 -34.78 -8.97 9.92
CA ASP A 29 -35.35 -8.71 11.24
C ASP A 29 -34.61 -7.62 12.05
N ILE A 30 -33.60 -6.98 11.46
CA ILE A 30 -32.76 -5.96 12.12
C ILE A 30 -33.18 -4.57 11.64
N GLU A 31 -33.40 -3.67 12.59
CA GLU A 31 -33.63 -2.25 12.34
C GLU A 31 -32.33 -1.48 12.56
N TYR A 32 -31.90 -0.75 11.54
CA TYR A 32 -30.71 0.10 11.56
C TYR A 32 -31.09 1.56 11.58
N VAL A 33 -30.43 2.35 12.41
CA VAL A 33 -30.47 3.81 12.34
C VAL A 33 -29.45 4.28 11.31
N TYR A 34 -29.78 5.30 10.52
CA TYR A 34 -28.85 5.93 9.58
C TYR A 34 -29.22 7.39 9.34
N TYR A 35 -28.30 8.17 8.80
CA TYR A 35 -28.53 9.57 8.43
C TYR A 35 -28.78 9.65 6.92
N SER A 36 -30.05 9.79 6.56
CA SER A 36 -30.53 9.67 5.17
C SER A 36 -30.18 10.89 4.33
N LEU A 37 -29.41 10.68 3.28
CA LEU A 37 -29.10 11.74 2.29
C LEU A 37 -30.35 12.19 1.53
N THR A 38 -31.27 11.26 1.26
CA THR A 38 -32.52 11.56 0.55
C THR A 38 -33.46 12.41 1.40
N GLU A 39 -33.53 12.18 2.72
CA GLU A 39 -34.30 13.05 3.62
C GLU A 39 -33.61 14.40 3.83
N ALA A 40 -32.29 14.43 3.95
CA ALA A 40 -31.51 15.66 4.03
C ALA A 40 -31.73 16.56 2.79
N GLU A 41 -31.81 15.96 1.60
CA GLU A 41 -32.13 16.71 0.36
C GLU A 41 -33.52 17.34 0.41
N LYS A 42 -34.55 16.60 0.85
CA LYS A 42 -35.90 17.12 1.04
C LYS A 42 -35.96 18.24 2.09
N ASN A 43 -35.10 18.17 3.09
CA ASN A 43 -35.06 19.10 4.22
C ASN A 43 -34.08 20.27 4.03
N GLY A 44 -33.67 20.54 2.78
CA GLY A 44 -32.99 21.77 2.40
C GLY A 44 -31.57 21.64 1.85
N LEU A 45 -31.00 20.43 1.79
CA LEU A 45 -29.71 20.19 1.11
C LEU A 45 -29.92 19.89 -0.38
N THR A 46 -30.44 20.87 -1.11
CA THR A 46 -30.84 20.70 -2.52
C THR A 46 -29.68 20.27 -3.42
N GLY A 47 -29.90 19.24 -4.23
CA GLY A 47 -28.94 18.75 -5.25
C GLY A 47 -28.01 17.64 -4.78
N VAL A 48 -28.19 17.10 -3.57
CA VAL A 48 -27.39 15.98 -3.03
C VAL A 48 -27.40 14.78 -3.96
N SER A 49 -28.51 14.50 -4.64
CA SER A 49 -28.64 13.39 -5.60
C SER A 49 -27.63 13.49 -6.75
N THR A 50 -27.17 14.69 -7.13
CA THR A 50 -26.24 14.94 -8.23
C THR A 50 -24.76 15.00 -7.81
N LEU A 51 -24.47 14.92 -6.51
CA LEU A 51 -23.10 14.87 -6.00
C LEU A 51 -22.37 13.60 -6.48
N PRO A 52 -21.05 13.66 -6.68
CA PRO A 52 -20.22 12.46 -6.80
C PRO A 52 -20.45 11.52 -5.62
N PHE A 53 -20.34 10.21 -5.84
CA PHE A 53 -20.57 9.22 -4.78
C PHE A 53 -19.59 9.40 -3.62
N SER A 54 -18.33 9.71 -3.91
CA SER A 54 -17.33 10.05 -2.90
C SER A 54 -17.73 11.25 -2.04
N MET A 55 -18.36 12.26 -2.62
CA MET A 55 -18.87 13.44 -1.89
C MET A 55 -20.12 13.11 -1.06
N LYS A 56 -20.95 12.15 -1.51
CA LYS A 56 -22.08 11.65 -0.71
C LYS A 56 -21.60 10.95 0.56
N VAL A 57 -20.48 10.18 0.49
CA VAL A 57 -19.84 9.57 1.66
C VAL A 57 -19.37 10.65 2.66
N ILE A 58 -18.72 11.71 2.17
CA ILE A 58 -18.30 12.85 3.01
C ILE A 58 -19.52 13.52 3.66
N LEU A 59 -20.58 13.78 2.90
CA LEU A 59 -21.78 14.42 3.43
C LEU A 59 -22.44 13.59 4.53
N GLU A 60 -22.57 12.27 4.33
CA GLU A 60 -23.09 11.37 5.36
C GLU A 60 -22.24 11.42 6.63
N ASN A 61 -20.90 11.42 6.47
CA ASN A 61 -19.98 11.52 7.59
C ASN A 61 -20.20 12.79 8.42
N LEU A 62 -20.39 13.93 7.79
CA LEU A 62 -20.65 15.20 8.48
C LEU A 62 -22.04 15.20 9.15
N LEU A 63 -23.10 14.73 8.46
CA LEU A 63 -24.44 14.64 9.03
C LEU A 63 -24.46 13.77 10.29
N ARG A 64 -23.79 12.64 10.27
CA ARG A 64 -23.73 11.70 11.39
C ARG A 64 -22.90 12.25 12.57
N ASN A 65 -21.89 13.06 12.31
CA ASN A 65 -20.96 13.58 13.32
C ASN A 65 -21.20 15.06 13.67
N GLU A 66 -22.35 15.65 13.29
CA GLU A 66 -22.68 17.04 13.62
C GLU A 66 -22.79 17.22 15.14
N ASP A 67 -21.84 17.95 15.73
CA ASP A 67 -21.74 18.21 17.17
C ASP A 67 -21.81 19.71 17.53
N GLY A 68 -21.90 20.58 16.54
CA GLY A 68 -21.89 22.04 16.68
C GLY A 68 -20.54 22.63 17.13
N ARG A 69 -19.52 21.82 17.24
CA ARG A 69 -18.15 22.21 17.63
C ARG A 69 -17.12 21.91 16.57
N THR A 70 -16.89 20.62 16.28
CA THR A 70 -15.97 20.13 15.27
C THR A 70 -16.65 20.01 13.91
N VAL A 71 -17.91 19.60 13.89
CA VAL A 71 -18.75 19.58 12.70
C VAL A 71 -19.98 20.46 12.97
N LYS A 72 -20.10 21.53 12.21
CA LYS A 72 -21.19 22.50 12.30
C LYS A 72 -22.12 22.40 11.12
N LYS A 73 -23.30 22.99 11.23
CA LYS A 73 -24.27 23.07 10.13
C LYS A 73 -23.68 23.73 8.86
N GLU A 74 -22.80 24.71 9.05
CA GLU A 74 -22.12 25.44 7.96
C GLU A 74 -21.20 24.52 7.18
N ASP A 75 -20.54 23.54 7.84
CA ASP A 75 -19.67 22.56 7.19
C ASP A 75 -20.48 21.64 6.27
N ILE A 76 -21.66 21.22 6.73
CA ILE A 76 -22.60 20.42 5.95
C ILE A 76 -23.10 21.22 4.72
N LEU A 77 -23.46 22.49 4.91
CA LEU A 77 -23.88 23.38 3.83
C LEU A 77 -22.77 23.61 2.79
N SER A 78 -21.51 23.61 3.20
CA SER A 78 -20.36 23.77 2.30
C SER A 78 -20.25 22.64 1.28
N VAL A 79 -20.67 21.40 1.65
CA VAL A 79 -20.71 20.26 0.73
C VAL A 79 -21.75 20.45 -0.37
N VAL A 80 -22.89 21.08 -0.07
CA VAL A 80 -23.90 21.40 -1.10
C VAL A 80 -23.44 22.59 -1.95
N ALA A 81 -22.82 23.61 -1.34
CA ALA A 81 -22.23 24.72 -2.06
C ALA A 81 -21.14 24.27 -3.06
N TRP A 82 -20.52 23.11 -2.82
CA TRP A 82 -19.58 22.48 -3.74
C TRP A 82 -20.16 22.26 -5.14
N LEU A 83 -21.44 21.98 -5.28
CA LEU A 83 -22.11 21.82 -6.59
C LEU A 83 -21.98 23.08 -7.47
N THR A 84 -21.93 24.26 -6.86
CA THR A 84 -21.78 25.55 -7.57
C THR A 84 -20.31 25.87 -7.84
N ASN A 85 -19.43 25.72 -6.82
CA ASN A 85 -18.01 26.07 -6.93
C ASN A 85 -17.12 24.91 -7.43
N LYS A 86 -17.65 23.67 -7.45
CA LYS A 86 -16.97 22.44 -7.91
C LYS A 86 -15.65 22.16 -7.18
N GLY A 87 -15.63 22.40 -5.88
CA GLY A 87 -14.45 22.17 -5.03
C GLY A 87 -13.35 23.23 -5.15
N LYS A 88 -13.61 24.34 -5.85
CA LYS A 88 -12.64 25.45 -6.00
C LYS A 88 -12.67 26.46 -4.86
N ALA A 89 -13.65 26.38 -3.97
CA ALA A 89 -13.69 27.18 -2.76
C ALA A 89 -12.97 26.42 -1.62
N GLU A 90 -12.10 27.12 -0.92
CA GLU A 90 -11.44 26.59 0.27
C GLU A 90 -12.47 26.47 1.42
N ALA A 91 -12.98 25.26 1.64
CA ALA A 91 -13.83 24.93 2.78
C ALA A 91 -13.20 23.75 3.51
N GLU A 92 -12.81 23.96 4.76
CA GLU A 92 -12.23 22.96 5.63
C GLU A 92 -13.33 22.22 6.37
N ILE A 93 -13.20 20.90 6.47
CA ILE A 93 -14.13 20.02 7.20
C ILE A 93 -13.36 19.09 8.17
N ALA A 94 -14.07 18.64 9.19
CA ALA A 94 -13.58 17.69 10.16
C ALA A 94 -14.13 16.28 9.86
N TYR A 95 -13.34 15.45 9.19
CA TYR A 95 -13.70 14.11 8.75
C TYR A 95 -13.33 13.04 9.77
N ARG A 96 -14.21 12.06 10.02
CA ARG A 96 -13.96 10.93 10.93
C ARG A 96 -14.05 9.60 10.21
N PRO A 97 -12.93 8.89 9.97
CA PRO A 97 -12.96 7.57 9.36
C PRO A 97 -13.64 6.54 10.29
N ALA A 98 -14.28 5.54 9.70
CA ALA A 98 -14.92 4.46 10.45
C ALA A 98 -13.87 3.56 11.13
N ARG A 99 -12.70 3.41 10.54
CA ARG A 99 -11.62 2.56 11.03
C ARG A 99 -10.25 2.99 10.49
N VAL A 100 -9.20 2.47 11.14
CA VAL A 100 -7.80 2.70 10.76
C VAL A 100 -7.17 1.35 10.37
N LEU A 101 -6.44 1.34 9.26
CA LEU A 101 -5.64 0.21 8.78
C LEU A 101 -4.17 0.53 8.94
N MET A 102 -3.40 -0.39 9.50
CA MET A 102 -1.96 -0.23 9.67
C MET A 102 -1.20 -1.38 9.03
N GLN A 103 -0.04 -1.12 8.46
CA GLN A 103 0.97 -2.12 8.17
C GLN A 103 2.07 -2.07 9.26
N ASP A 104 2.88 -3.11 9.39
CA ASP A 104 3.75 -3.27 10.56
C ASP A 104 4.93 -2.29 10.65
N PHE A 105 5.45 -1.76 9.55
CA PHE A 105 6.56 -0.79 9.62
C PHE A 105 6.13 0.57 10.15
N THR A 106 4.92 1.01 9.83
CA THR A 106 4.40 2.31 10.24
C THR A 106 3.42 2.19 11.42
N GLY A 107 2.86 1.01 11.67
CA GLY A 107 1.97 0.75 12.78
C GLY A 107 2.71 0.52 14.11
N VAL A 108 3.90 -0.09 14.09
CA VAL A 108 4.69 -0.32 15.31
C VAL A 108 4.98 0.97 16.08
N PRO A 109 5.43 2.08 15.46
CA PRO A 109 5.61 3.36 16.16
C PRO A 109 4.34 3.85 16.85
N ALA A 110 3.18 3.78 16.21
CA ALA A 110 1.92 4.19 16.81
C ALA A 110 1.56 3.35 18.04
N VAL A 111 1.82 2.04 18.02
CA VAL A 111 1.64 1.16 19.18
C VAL A 111 2.66 1.51 20.30
N VAL A 112 3.90 1.87 19.93
CA VAL A 112 4.93 2.36 20.87
C VAL A 112 4.44 3.63 21.56
N ASP A 113 3.87 4.56 20.81
CA ASP A 113 3.35 5.81 21.37
C ASP A 113 2.17 5.56 22.32
N LEU A 114 1.24 4.67 21.97
CA LEU A 114 0.17 4.26 22.88
C LEU A 114 0.69 3.59 24.17
N ALA A 115 1.74 2.77 24.05
CA ALA A 115 2.38 2.15 25.22
C ALA A 115 3.02 3.20 26.13
N ALA A 116 3.77 4.16 25.56
CA ALA A 116 4.35 5.27 26.27
C ALA A 116 3.30 6.20 26.91
N MET A 117 2.15 6.43 26.24
CA MET A 117 1.01 7.16 26.81
C MET A 117 0.44 6.45 28.04
N ARG A 118 0.39 5.12 28.07
CA ARG A 118 -0.03 4.36 29.25
C ARG A 118 0.92 4.54 30.42
N ASP A 119 2.23 4.51 30.17
CA ASP A 119 3.23 4.76 31.19
C ASP A 119 3.12 6.21 31.73
N ALA A 120 2.95 7.18 30.84
CA ALA A 120 2.71 8.56 31.24
C ALA A 120 1.44 8.73 32.08
N MET A 121 0.36 8.01 31.72
CA MET A 121 -0.88 8.01 32.48
C MET A 121 -0.67 7.47 33.90
N VAL A 122 0.07 6.37 34.05
CA VAL A 122 0.45 5.81 35.36
C VAL A 122 1.30 6.78 36.16
N ALA A 123 2.32 7.39 35.53
CA ALA A 123 3.19 8.38 36.17
C ALA A 123 2.42 9.61 36.65
N LEU A 124 1.34 10.00 35.98
CA LEU A 124 0.44 11.08 36.40
C LEU A 124 -0.62 10.64 37.42
N GLY A 125 -0.63 9.36 37.83
CA GLY A 125 -1.59 8.79 38.77
C GLY A 125 -2.96 8.51 38.17
N GLY A 126 -3.04 8.31 36.86
CA GLY A 126 -4.25 7.95 36.11
C GLY A 126 -4.34 6.46 35.82
N ASP A 127 -5.47 6.05 35.24
CA ASP A 127 -5.72 4.67 34.81
C ASP A 127 -5.21 4.46 33.38
N PRO A 128 -4.23 3.57 33.14
CA PRO A 128 -3.70 3.27 31.82
C PRO A 128 -4.77 2.72 30.86
N GLN A 129 -5.84 2.10 31.36
CA GLN A 129 -6.93 1.60 30.55
C GLN A 129 -7.75 2.70 29.84
N LYS A 130 -7.54 3.97 30.18
CA LYS A 130 -8.11 5.11 29.41
C LYS A 130 -7.44 5.29 28.06
N ILE A 131 -6.23 4.78 27.86
CA ILE A 131 -5.50 4.83 26.60
C ILE A 131 -5.82 3.58 25.79
N ASN A 132 -6.74 3.73 24.83
CA ASN A 132 -7.14 2.73 23.86
C ASN A 132 -7.58 3.42 22.57
N PRO A 133 -7.49 2.76 21.41
CA PRO A 133 -8.13 3.24 20.18
C PRO A 133 -9.64 3.45 20.38
N LEU A 134 -10.13 4.61 19.98
CA LEU A 134 -11.57 4.96 20.01
C LEU A 134 -12.31 4.53 18.76
N VAL A 135 -11.60 4.25 17.68
CA VAL A 135 -12.11 3.62 16.46
C VAL A 135 -11.42 2.27 16.25
N PRO A 136 -12.04 1.31 15.54
CA PRO A 136 -11.41 0.02 15.25
C PRO A 136 -10.09 0.20 14.48
N VAL A 137 -9.07 -0.54 14.90
CA VAL A 137 -7.75 -0.56 14.27
C VAL A 137 -7.38 -1.99 13.92
N ASP A 138 -7.03 -2.22 12.67
CA ASP A 138 -6.45 -3.46 12.20
C ASP A 138 -5.00 -3.22 11.75
N LEU A 139 -4.05 -3.93 12.36
CA LEU A 139 -2.65 -3.92 11.96
C LEU A 139 -2.32 -5.26 11.28
N VAL A 140 -1.80 -5.20 10.07
CA VAL A 140 -1.38 -6.37 9.29
C VAL A 140 0.14 -6.44 9.27
N ILE A 141 0.71 -7.58 9.65
CA ILE A 141 2.15 -7.82 9.54
C ILE A 141 2.43 -8.35 8.14
N ASP A 142 2.98 -7.50 7.27
CA ASP A 142 3.09 -7.79 5.84
C ASP A 142 4.34 -7.23 5.15
N HIS A 143 5.23 -6.54 5.87
CA HIS A 143 6.41 -5.88 5.30
C HIS A 143 7.75 -6.48 5.81
N SER A 144 7.71 -7.56 6.60
CA SER A 144 8.88 -8.07 7.33
C SER A 144 9.65 -9.15 6.58
N VAL A 145 9.02 -9.87 5.65
CA VAL A 145 9.65 -10.95 4.90
C VAL A 145 10.63 -10.42 3.84
N ILE A 146 11.83 -11.00 3.78
CA ILE A 146 12.86 -10.71 2.77
C ILE A 146 13.05 -11.96 1.92
N VAL A 147 13.22 -11.80 0.60
CA VAL A 147 13.44 -12.89 -0.35
C VAL A 147 14.94 -13.25 -0.35
N ASP A 148 15.41 -13.87 0.73
CA ASP A 148 16.79 -14.36 0.81
C ASP A 148 16.94 -15.59 -0.09
N GLU A 149 15.98 -16.52 -0.01
CA GLU A 149 15.94 -17.74 -0.82
C GLU A 149 14.82 -17.71 -1.85
N PHE A 150 15.07 -18.30 -3.03
CA PHE A 150 14.17 -18.30 -4.17
C PHE A 150 14.40 -19.53 -5.05
N GLY A 151 13.48 -19.80 -5.99
CA GLY A 151 13.62 -20.80 -7.04
C GLY A 151 13.64 -22.26 -6.54
N THR A 152 13.26 -22.50 -5.29
CA THR A 152 13.20 -23.82 -4.66
C THR A 152 11.92 -24.02 -3.87
N PRO A 153 11.45 -25.26 -3.68
CA PRO A 153 10.28 -25.52 -2.84
C PRO A 153 10.44 -25.15 -1.36
N GLN A 154 11.67 -25.04 -0.87
CA GLN A 154 12.01 -24.70 0.52
C GLN A 154 12.05 -23.20 0.77
N ALA A 155 12.08 -22.39 -0.28
CA ALA A 155 12.27 -20.94 -0.17
C ALA A 155 11.27 -20.27 0.78
N LEU A 156 9.98 -20.63 0.70
CA LEU A 156 8.96 -20.08 1.61
C LEU A 156 9.28 -20.38 3.08
N ALA A 157 9.56 -21.63 3.41
CA ALA A 157 9.81 -22.05 4.79
C ALA A 157 11.05 -21.36 5.37
N ASN A 158 12.14 -21.33 4.61
CA ASN A 158 13.41 -20.71 5.04
C ASN A 158 13.26 -19.18 5.20
N ASN A 159 12.58 -18.50 4.27
CA ASN A 159 12.35 -17.06 4.38
C ASN A 159 11.45 -16.70 5.59
N VAL A 160 10.44 -17.53 5.90
CA VAL A 160 9.60 -17.36 7.10
C VAL A 160 10.39 -17.58 8.38
N GLU A 161 11.27 -18.59 8.44
CA GLU A 161 12.17 -18.82 9.58
C GLU A 161 13.05 -17.57 9.83
N HIS A 162 13.71 -17.05 8.80
CA HIS A 162 14.49 -15.81 8.87
C HIS A 162 13.65 -14.59 9.26
N GLU A 163 12.40 -14.50 8.79
CA GLU A 163 11.49 -13.44 9.18
C GLU A 163 11.26 -13.43 10.71
N TYR A 164 10.95 -14.58 11.30
CA TYR A 164 10.71 -14.70 12.75
C TYR A 164 11.99 -14.48 13.57
N GLU A 165 13.12 -15.01 13.12
CA GLU A 165 14.41 -14.78 13.77
C GLU A 165 14.76 -13.28 13.87
N ARG A 166 14.60 -12.56 12.76
CA ARG A 166 14.95 -11.13 12.66
C ARG A 166 13.97 -10.20 13.36
N ASN A 167 12.70 -10.60 13.51
CA ASN A 167 11.62 -9.72 13.95
C ASN A 167 10.96 -10.16 15.26
N GLY A 168 11.48 -11.15 15.96
CA GLY A 168 10.86 -11.73 17.16
C GLY A 168 10.53 -10.72 18.25
N GLU A 169 11.39 -9.73 18.52
CA GLU A 169 11.11 -8.67 19.49
C GLU A 169 9.90 -7.82 19.07
N ARG A 170 9.83 -7.41 17.79
CA ARG A 170 8.70 -6.66 17.24
C ARG A 170 7.40 -7.45 17.32
N TYR A 171 7.45 -8.74 17.01
CA TYR A 171 6.29 -9.62 17.04
C TYR A 171 5.76 -9.82 18.47
N ARG A 172 6.66 -9.98 19.44
CA ARG A 172 6.32 -10.01 20.86
C ARG A 172 5.60 -8.72 21.27
N PHE A 173 6.12 -7.58 20.87
CA PHE A 173 5.53 -6.27 21.15
C PHE A 173 4.14 -6.11 20.54
N LEU A 174 3.97 -6.45 19.27
CA LEU A 174 2.67 -6.39 18.61
C LEU A 174 1.65 -7.35 19.21
N LYS A 175 2.07 -8.55 19.60
CA LYS A 175 1.21 -9.53 20.27
C LYS A 175 0.77 -9.04 21.66
N TRP A 176 1.67 -8.38 22.41
CA TRP A 176 1.30 -7.67 23.62
C TRP A 176 0.26 -6.59 23.32
N GLY A 177 0.47 -5.76 22.31
CA GLY A 177 -0.48 -4.71 21.94
C GLY A 177 -1.88 -5.24 21.62
N GLN A 178 -1.96 -6.36 20.91
CA GLN A 178 -3.23 -7.05 20.60
C GLN A 178 -3.97 -7.50 21.87
N GLN A 179 -3.25 -7.88 22.93
CA GLN A 179 -3.85 -8.30 24.20
C GLN A 179 -4.18 -7.09 25.11
N ALA A 180 -3.33 -6.07 25.09
CA ALA A 180 -3.39 -4.92 25.99
C ALA A 180 -4.45 -3.88 25.58
N PHE A 181 -4.61 -3.62 24.26
CA PHE A 181 -5.49 -2.57 23.76
C PHE A 181 -6.85 -3.13 23.30
N LYS A 182 -7.91 -2.43 23.67
CA LYS A 182 -9.25 -2.64 23.10
C LYS A 182 -9.30 -2.01 21.70
N ASN A 183 -10.20 -2.50 20.83
CA ASN A 183 -10.34 -2.03 19.44
C ASN A 183 -9.06 -2.12 18.59
N PHE A 184 -8.11 -2.94 18.98
CA PHE A 184 -6.87 -3.17 18.25
C PHE A 184 -6.72 -4.66 17.95
N ARG A 185 -6.56 -5.01 16.66
CA ARG A 185 -6.36 -6.38 16.22
C ARG A 185 -5.11 -6.46 15.36
N VAL A 186 -4.42 -7.59 15.45
CA VAL A 186 -3.25 -7.88 14.62
C VAL A 186 -3.54 -9.06 13.70
N VAL A 187 -3.38 -8.86 12.41
CA VAL A 187 -3.33 -9.93 11.42
C VAL A 187 -1.89 -10.43 11.35
N PRO A 188 -1.64 -11.70 11.69
CA PRO A 188 -0.30 -12.25 11.80
C PRO A 188 0.49 -12.31 10.49
N PRO A 189 1.84 -12.48 10.56
CA PRO A 189 2.67 -12.69 9.39
C PRO A 189 2.20 -13.87 8.53
N GLY A 190 2.52 -13.85 7.25
CA GLY A 190 2.17 -14.94 6.33
C GLY A 190 0.70 -14.97 5.90
N THR A 191 -0.16 -14.04 6.36
CA THR A 191 -1.57 -13.96 5.94
C THR A 191 -1.71 -13.31 4.57
N GLY A 192 -1.04 -12.19 4.35
CA GLY A 192 -1.08 -11.42 3.11
C GLY A 192 -0.76 -9.95 3.32
N ILE A 193 -0.80 -9.19 2.23
CA ILE A 193 -0.56 -7.75 2.25
C ILE A 193 -1.80 -6.99 2.76
N CYS A 194 -1.59 -5.94 3.55
CA CYS A 194 -2.64 -5.24 4.28
C CYS A 194 -3.80 -4.77 3.39
N HIS A 195 -3.53 -4.17 2.24
CA HIS A 195 -4.59 -3.66 1.37
C HIS A 195 -5.37 -4.77 0.64
N GLN A 196 -4.77 -5.95 0.35
CA GLN A 196 -5.49 -7.08 -0.20
C GLN A 196 -6.32 -7.80 0.88
N VAL A 197 -5.78 -8.01 2.07
CA VAL A 197 -6.53 -8.54 3.22
C VAL A 197 -7.70 -7.60 3.57
N ASN A 198 -7.49 -6.28 3.43
CA ASN A 198 -8.55 -5.29 3.59
C ASN A 198 -9.66 -5.46 2.55
N LEU A 199 -9.32 -5.59 1.28
CA LEU A 199 -10.28 -5.80 0.19
C LEU A 199 -11.04 -7.12 0.34
N GLU A 200 -10.32 -8.21 0.63
CA GLU A 200 -10.88 -9.56 0.65
C GLU A 200 -11.68 -9.87 1.94
N TYR A 201 -11.36 -9.20 3.08
CA TYR A 201 -11.92 -9.58 4.36
C TYR A 201 -12.31 -8.41 5.28
N LEU A 202 -11.40 -7.45 5.57
CA LEU A 202 -11.64 -6.45 6.61
C LEU A 202 -12.67 -5.38 6.18
N GLY A 203 -12.68 -4.99 4.91
CA GLY A 203 -13.62 -4.01 4.37
C GLY A 203 -15.06 -4.53 4.34
N GLN A 204 -16.01 -3.69 4.79
CA GLN A 204 -17.40 -4.06 4.97
C GLN A 204 -18.36 -3.34 4.02
N THR A 205 -17.92 -2.35 3.26
CA THR A 205 -18.69 -1.44 2.40
C THR A 205 -19.71 -0.60 3.18
N VAL A 206 -20.51 -1.22 4.05
CA VAL A 206 -21.35 -0.55 5.05
C VAL A 206 -20.93 -1.02 6.43
N TRP A 207 -20.51 -0.09 7.27
CA TRP A 207 -20.12 -0.34 8.66
C TRP A 207 -21.33 -0.28 9.57
N THR A 208 -21.25 -0.97 10.71
CA THR A 208 -22.29 -0.92 11.74
C THR A 208 -21.65 -0.71 13.10
N LYS A 209 -22.28 0.12 13.93
CA LYS A 209 -21.90 0.36 15.33
C LYS A 209 -23.12 0.22 16.22
N GLU A 210 -23.00 -0.61 17.23
CA GLU A 210 -24.05 -0.77 18.25
C GLU A 210 -23.70 0.09 19.46
N GLU A 211 -24.61 0.98 19.85
CA GLU A 211 -24.49 1.84 21.03
C GLU A 211 -25.86 2.03 21.68
N ASN A 212 -25.94 1.84 22.99
CA ASN A 212 -27.16 2.02 23.77
C ASN A 212 -28.40 1.24 23.23
N GLY A 213 -28.16 0.09 22.63
CA GLY A 213 -29.21 -0.77 22.04
C GLY A 213 -29.71 -0.31 20.66
N GLU A 214 -29.10 0.69 20.06
CA GLU A 214 -29.33 1.09 18.67
C GLU A 214 -28.15 0.65 17.79
N ILE A 215 -28.44 0.11 16.60
CA ILE A 215 -27.41 -0.24 15.59
C ILE A 215 -27.41 0.84 14.51
N THR A 216 -26.37 1.62 14.43
CA THR A 216 -26.21 2.64 13.39
C THR A 216 -25.43 2.06 12.19
N ALA A 217 -26.01 2.18 10.99
CA ALA A 217 -25.37 1.82 9.72
C ALA A 217 -24.87 3.08 9.00
N TYR A 218 -23.67 3.01 8.43
CA TYR A 218 -23.03 4.11 7.70
C TYR A 218 -21.97 3.59 6.73
N PRO A 219 -21.51 4.38 5.74
CA PRO A 219 -20.48 3.93 4.81
C PRO A 219 -19.20 3.51 5.55
N ASP A 220 -18.64 2.37 5.19
CA ASP A 220 -17.28 2.01 5.61
C ASP A 220 -16.31 3.02 5.01
N THR A 221 -15.43 3.54 5.84
CA THR A 221 -14.40 4.49 5.46
C THR A 221 -13.10 4.15 6.19
N CYS A 222 -11.98 4.24 5.48
CA CYS A 222 -10.70 3.74 5.98
C CYS A 222 -9.58 4.74 5.72
N VAL A 223 -8.83 5.08 6.77
CA VAL A 223 -7.50 5.68 6.57
C VAL A 223 -6.44 4.67 6.96
N GLY A 224 -5.33 4.66 6.23
CA GLY A 224 -4.31 3.66 6.49
C GLY A 224 -2.89 4.20 6.43
N THR A 225 -1.99 3.60 7.21
CA THR A 225 -0.56 3.92 7.15
C THR A 225 0.14 3.30 5.93
N ASP A 226 -0.59 2.53 5.13
CA ASP A 226 -0.18 2.07 3.81
C ASP A 226 -0.71 2.99 2.71
N SER A 227 0.16 3.43 1.79
CA SER A 227 -0.24 4.29 0.67
C SER A 227 -1.28 3.63 -0.24
N HIS A 228 -1.26 2.29 -0.36
CA HIS A 228 -2.18 1.53 -1.19
C HIS A 228 -3.50 1.14 -0.50
N THR A 229 -3.79 1.74 0.66
CA THR A 229 -5.13 1.71 1.29
C THR A 229 -6.23 2.07 0.28
N THR A 230 -5.89 2.86 -0.73
CA THR A 230 -6.77 3.23 -1.85
C THR A 230 -7.30 2.04 -2.67
N MET A 231 -6.73 0.83 -2.55
CA MET A 231 -7.29 -0.37 -3.19
C MET A 231 -8.75 -0.62 -2.79
N ILE A 232 -9.10 -0.27 -1.55
CA ILE A 232 -10.46 -0.47 -1.02
C ILE A 232 -11.52 0.35 -1.74
N ASN A 233 -11.10 1.40 -2.48
CA ASN A 233 -12.01 2.23 -3.24
C ASN A 233 -12.75 1.45 -4.34
N GLY A 234 -12.15 0.36 -4.84
CA GLY A 234 -12.81 -0.56 -5.77
C GLY A 234 -14.07 -1.22 -5.17
N LEU A 235 -14.14 -1.36 -3.85
CA LEU A 235 -15.29 -1.93 -3.11
C LEU A 235 -16.36 -0.88 -2.77
N GLY A 236 -16.21 0.38 -3.21
CA GLY A 236 -17.09 1.47 -2.83
C GLY A 236 -16.84 2.01 -1.41
N VAL A 237 -15.69 1.73 -0.84
CA VAL A 237 -15.24 2.25 0.45
C VAL A 237 -14.31 3.44 0.21
N LEU A 238 -14.61 4.60 0.80
CA LEU A 238 -13.75 5.77 0.71
C LEU A 238 -12.55 5.57 1.63
N GLY A 239 -11.36 5.41 1.04
CA GLY A 239 -10.13 5.16 1.78
C GLY A 239 -8.90 5.71 1.11
N TRP A 240 -7.92 6.17 1.92
CA TRP A 240 -6.63 6.66 1.43
C TRP A 240 -5.52 6.48 2.46
N GLY A 241 -4.27 6.61 1.98
CA GLY A 241 -3.09 6.56 2.81
C GLY A 241 -2.85 7.86 3.57
N VAL A 242 -2.45 7.74 4.83
CA VAL A 242 -2.10 8.86 5.72
C VAL A 242 -0.75 8.63 6.38
N GLY A 243 -0.16 9.67 6.96
CA GLY A 243 1.03 9.54 7.80
C GLY A 243 0.73 8.84 9.13
N GLY A 244 1.76 8.30 9.80
CA GLY A 244 1.61 7.59 11.07
C GLY A 244 0.94 8.43 12.16
N ILE A 245 1.37 9.68 12.34
CA ILE A 245 0.78 10.63 13.31
C ILE A 245 -0.70 10.90 13.00
N GLU A 246 -1.06 11.04 11.73
CA GLU A 246 -2.45 11.31 11.33
C GLU A 246 -3.34 10.08 11.59
N ALA A 247 -2.83 8.87 11.32
CA ALA A 247 -3.52 7.64 11.67
C ALA A 247 -3.70 7.50 13.19
N GLU A 248 -2.67 7.83 13.98
CA GLU A 248 -2.72 7.82 15.42
C GLU A 248 -3.73 8.84 15.99
N ALA A 249 -3.75 10.05 15.45
CA ALA A 249 -4.74 11.06 15.82
C ALA A 249 -6.18 10.58 15.52
N ALA A 250 -6.40 9.99 14.34
CA ALA A 250 -7.70 9.41 13.99
C ALA A 250 -8.08 8.24 14.91
N MET A 251 -7.12 7.37 15.23
CA MET A 251 -7.30 6.26 16.17
C MET A 251 -7.70 6.75 17.57
N LEU A 252 -7.19 7.88 18.01
CA LEU A 252 -7.51 8.51 19.28
C LEU A 252 -8.78 9.42 19.24
N GLY A 253 -9.55 9.33 18.13
CA GLY A 253 -10.83 10.01 17.97
C GLY A 253 -10.76 11.47 17.51
N GLN A 254 -9.59 11.96 17.15
CA GLN A 254 -9.46 13.28 16.54
C GLN A 254 -9.97 13.22 15.08
N PRO A 255 -10.73 14.23 14.63
CA PRO A 255 -11.10 14.30 13.21
C PRO A 255 -9.88 14.66 12.36
N ILE A 256 -9.87 14.17 11.14
CA ILE A 256 -8.93 14.60 10.11
C ILE A 256 -9.44 15.91 9.53
N SER A 257 -8.62 16.96 9.63
CA SER A 257 -8.89 18.21 8.95
C SER A 257 -8.55 18.08 7.46
N MET A 258 -9.51 18.37 6.60
CA MET A 258 -9.30 18.34 5.16
C MET A 258 -10.10 19.43 4.44
N LEU A 259 -9.55 19.93 3.35
CA LEU A 259 -10.32 20.77 2.42
C LEU A 259 -11.28 19.89 1.63
N LEU A 260 -12.47 20.42 1.32
CA LEU A 260 -13.38 19.75 0.38
C LEU A 260 -12.65 19.56 -0.96
N PRO A 261 -12.51 18.32 -1.46
CA PRO A 261 -11.67 18.04 -2.61
C PRO A 261 -12.32 18.49 -3.92
N GLU A 262 -11.51 18.84 -4.90
CA GLU A 262 -11.93 18.73 -6.28
C GLU A 262 -12.11 17.26 -6.64
N VAL A 263 -13.16 16.92 -7.41
CA VAL A 263 -13.43 15.55 -7.87
C VAL A 263 -13.33 15.50 -9.38
N ILE A 264 -12.39 14.72 -9.89
CA ILE A 264 -12.20 14.49 -11.31
C ILE A 264 -12.95 13.24 -11.72
N GLY A 265 -13.96 13.40 -12.56
CA GLY A 265 -14.69 12.28 -13.14
C GLY A 265 -13.87 11.61 -14.23
N PHE A 266 -13.65 10.28 -14.13
CA PHE A 266 -12.96 9.50 -15.16
C PHE A 266 -13.97 8.56 -15.85
N ARG A 267 -14.39 8.93 -17.04
CA ARG A 267 -15.42 8.21 -17.80
C ARG A 267 -14.81 7.05 -18.55
N LEU A 268 -15.33 5.85 -18.31
CA LEU A 268 -14.93 4.62 -19.01
C LEU A 268 -16.03 4.19 -19.97
N THR A 269 -15.64 3.82 -21.19
CA THR A 269 -16.54 3.32 -22.24
C THR A 269 -15.95 2.07 -22.89
N GLY A 270 -16.79 1.28 -23.57
CA GLY A 270 -16.34 0.08 -24.27
C GLY A 270 -15.90 -1.05 -23.32
N ALA A 271 -15.07 -1.94 -23.84
CA ALA A 271 -14.51 -3.09 -23.13
C ALA A 271 -13.07 -3.36 -23.57
N LEU A 272 -12.26 -4.01 -22.72
CA LEU A 272 -10.90 -4.43 -23.06
C LEU A 272 -10.91 -5.47 -24.19
N LYS A 273 -9.91 -5.39 -25.07
CA LYS A 273 -9.70 -6.37 -26.15
C LYS A 273 -9.07 -7.65 -25.62
N GLU A 274 -9.21 -8.72 -26.39
CA GLU A 274 -8.51 -9.99 -26.15
C GLU A 274 -6.99 -9.76 -26.00
N GLY A 275 -6.38 -10.40 -25.00
CA GLY A 275 -4.95 -10.29 -24.72
C GLY A 275 -4.52 -9.03 -23.94
N VAL A 276 -5.43 -8.10 -23.66
CA VAL A 276 -5.19 -6.92 -22.82
C VAL A 276 -5.58 -7.22 -21.38
N THR A 277 -4.74 -6.83 -20.45
CA THR A 277 -4.91 -7.12 -19.02
C THR A 277 -5.34 -5.90 -18.20
N ALA A 278 -5.82 -6.13 -16.97
CA ALA A 278 -6.09 -5.06 -16.01
C ALA A 278 -4.84 -4.20 -15.73
N THR A 279 -3.64 -4.79 -15.79
CA THR A 279 -2.38 -4.08 -15.64
C THR A 279 -2.17 -3.05 -16.75
N ASP A 280 -2.44 -3.42 -17.99
CA ASP A 280 -2.33 -2.50 -19.14
C ASP A 280 -3.28 -1.31 -18.99
N LEU A 281 -4.49 -1.58 -18.50
CA LEU A 281 -5.48 -0.56 -18.20
C LEU A 281 -5.00 0.37 -17.10
N VAL A 282 -4.57 -0.16 -15.96
CA VAL A 282 -4.15 0.71 -14.84
C VAL A 282 -2.92 1.55 -15.21
N LEU A 283 -1.95 1.03 -15.95
CA LEU A 283 -0.81 1.82 -16.41
C LEU A 283 -1.25 2.94 -17.37
N THR A 284 -2.26 2.69 -18.20
CA THR A 284 -2.85 3.72 -19.07
C THR A 284 -3.53 4.82 -18.24
N VAL A 285 -4.33 4.44 -17.25
CA VAL A 285 -5.00 5.37 -16.31
C VAL A 285 -3.97 6.21 -15.54
N VAL A 286 -2.91 5.58 -15.03
CA VAL A 286 -1.82 6.28 -14.31
C VAL A 286 -1.19 7.37 -15.20
N GLN A 287 -0.84 7.03 -16.44
CA GLN A 287 -0.26 7.99 -17.37
C GLN A 287 -1.21 9.17 -17.67
N MET A 288 -2.48 8.88 -17.90
CA MET A 288 -3.49 9.91 -18.21
C MET A 288 -3.72 10.85 -17.04
N LEU A 289 -3.88 10.32 -15.82
CA LEU A 289 -4.14 11.11 -14.62
C LEU A 289 -2.92 11.91 -14.17
N ARG A 290 -1.69 11.35 -14.29
CA ARG A 290 -0.47 12.14 -14.09
C ARG A 290 -0.37 13.31 -15.03
N LYS A 291 -0.69 13.11 -16.30
CA LYS A 291 -0.72 14.20 -17.29
C LYS A 291 -1.81 15.23 -17.00
N LYS A 292 -2.97 14.80 -16.48
CA LYS A 292 -4.06 15.69 -16.04
C LYS A 292 -3.69 16.54 -14.83
N GLY A 293 -2.87 16.03 -13.92
CA GLY A 293 -2.50 16.72 -12.69
C GLY A 293 -3.60 16.65 -11.63
N VAL A 294 -3.71 15.49 -10.98
CA VAL A 294 -4.76 15.19 -9.99
C VAL A 294 -4.24 15.15 -8.54
N VAL A 295 -3.10 15.76 -8.29
CA VAL A 295 -2.50 15.80 -6.93
C VAL A 295 -3.46 16.46 -5.96
N ALA A 296 -3.66 15.84 -4.80
CA ALA A 296 -4.59 16.25 -3.74
C ALA A 296 -6.08 16.32 -4.17
N LYS A 297 -6.44 15.73 -5.31
CA LYS A 297 -7.83 15.63 -5.77
C LYS A 297 -8.37 14.22 -5.56
N PHE A 298 -9.68 14.08 -5.57
CA PHE A 298 -10.34 12.79 -5.73
C PHE A 298 -10.50 12.47 -7.22
N VAL A 299 -10.39 11.20 -7.56
CA VAL A 299 -10.79 10.69 -8.87
C VAL A 299 -11.97 9.75 -8.65
N GLU A 300 -13.05 9.91 -9.41
CA GLU A 300 -14.18 9.00 -9.36
C GLU A 300 -14.45 8.43 -10.75
N PHE A 301 -14.50 7.10 -10.82
CA PHE A 301 -14.69 6.37 -12.07
C PHE A 301 -16.17 6.16 -12.34
N TYR A 302 -16.60 6.41 -13.57
CA TYR A 302 -18.00 6.34 -13.98
C TYR A 302 -18.15 5.96 -15.45
N GLY A 303 -19.37 5.86 -15.91
CA GLY A 303 -19.68 5.55 -17.31
C GLY A 303 -20.00 4.08 -17.57
N PRO A 304 -20.43 3.74 -18.80
CA PRO A 304 -20.89 2.39 -19.15
C PRO A 304 -19.78 1.32 -19.18
N GLY A 305 -18.51 1.72 -19.30
CA GLY A 305 -17.37 0.79 -19.24
C GLY A 305 -17.27 0.04 -17.92
N LEU A 306 -17.82 0.59 -16.81
CA LEU A 306 -17.86 -0.11 -15.52
C LEU A 306 -18.66 -1.41 -15.56
N ASP A 307 -19.64 -1.54 -16.45
CA ASP A 307 -20.48 -2.73 -16.56
C ASP A 307 -19.70 -3.95 -17.10
N SER A 308 -18.55 -3.71 -17.74
CA SER A 308 -17.66 -4.75 -18.27
C SER A 308 -16.45 -5.06 -17.37
N MET A 309 -16.32 -4.38 -16.23
CA MET A 309 -15.18 -4.50 -15.34
C MET A 309 -15.51 -5.31 -14.09
N SER A 310 -14.66 -6.30 -13.79
CA SER A 310 -14.70 -6.98 -12.50
C SER A 310 -14.34 -6.02 -11.36
N LEU A 311 -14.76 -6.34 -10.13
CA LEU A 311 -14.34 -5.55 -8.96
C LEU A 311 -12.81 -5.61 -8.78
N ALA A 312 -12.18 -6.74 -9.11
CA ALA A 312 -10.72 -6.87 -9.05
C ALA A 312 -10.00 -5.89 -9.99
N ASP A 313 -10.56 -5.61 -11.19
CA ASP A 313 -10.04 -4.59 -12.10
C ASP A 313 -10.17 -3.18 -11.51
N ARG A 314 -11.32 -2.88 -10.89
CA ARG A 314 -11.56 -1.61 -10.18
C ARG A 314 -10.57 -1.43 -9.01
N ALA A 315 -10.38 -2.48 -8.22
CA ALA A 315 -9.44 -2.48 -7.10
C ALA A 315 -7.98 -2.28 -7.57
N THR A 316 -7.61 -2.87 -8.71
CA THR A 316 -6.29 -2.67 -9.34
C THR A 316 -6.06 -1.19 -9.69
N ILE A 317 -7.07 -0.51 -10.23
CA ILE A 317 -7.02 0.94 -10.53
C ILE A 317 -6.97 1.75 -9.22
N GLY A 318 -7.81 1.43 -8.26
CA GLY A 318 -7.84 2.10 -6.94
C GLY A 318 -6.50 1.99 -6.22
N ASN A 319 -5.84 0.83 -6.29
CA ASN A 319 -4.53 0.58 -5.68
C ASN A 319 -3.47 1.60 -6.12
N MET A 320 -3.42 1.94 -7.39
CA MET A 320 -2.43 2.88 -7.94
C MET A 320 -2.82 4.37 -7.79
N GLY A 321 -3.76 4.70 -6.89
CA GLY A 321 -4.09 6.08 -6.51
C GLY A 321 -2.87 6.96 -6.22
N PRO A 322 -1.95 6.53 -5.37
CA PRO A 322 -0.71 7.26 -5.08
C PRO A 322 0.18 7.47 -6.32
N GLU A 323 0.24 6.48 -7.21
CA GLU A 323 1.09 6.53 -8.41
C GLU A 323 0.54 7.53 -9.43
N TYR A 324 -0.77 7.67 -9.60
CA TYR A 324 -1.31 8.77 -10.41
C TYR A 324 -1.47 10.09 -9.65
N GLY A 325 -1.25 10.08 -8.33
CA GLY A 325 -1.13 11.27 -7.50
C GLY A 325 -2.44 11.78 -6.88
N ALA A 326 -3.54 11.05 -7.03
CA ALA A 326 -4.80 11.39 -6.38
C ALA A 326 -4.84 10.93 -4.91
N THR A 327 -5.69 11.55 -4.11
CA THR A 327 -5.98 11.09 -2.75
C THR A 327 -6.68 9.74 -2.76
N CYS A 328 -7.61 9.53 -3.70
CA CYS A 328 -8.31 8.26 -3.90
C CYS A 328 -8.75 8.09 -5.35
N GLY A 329 -9.08 6.83 -5.73
CA GLY A 329 -9.66 6.47 -7.02
C GLY A 329 -10.94 5.66 -6.80
N PHE A 330 -12.04 6.35 -6.59
CA PHE A 330 -13.29 5.82 -6.06
C PHE A 330 -14.19 5.21 -7.14
N PHE A 331 -14.79 4.07 -6.81
CA PHE A 331 -15.82 3.39 -7.61
C PHE A 331 -17.13 3.31 -6.81
N PRO A 332 -18.28 3.58 -7.42
CA PRO A 332 -19.56 3.47 -6.74
C PRO A 332 -19.97 2.01 -6.48
N VAL A 333 -20.80 1.80 -5.47
CA VAL A 333 -21.40 0.50 -5.16
C VAL A 333 -22.43 0.14 -6.22
N ASP A 334 -22.34 -1.07 -6.77
CA ASP A 334 -23.29 -1.61 -7.75
C ASP A 334 -23.40 -3.14 -7.63
N GLY A 335 -24.02 -3.80 -8.62
CA GLY A 335 -24.20 -5.26 -8.65
C GLY A 335 -22.88 -6.03 -8.61
N GLU A 336 -21.80 -5.49 -9.19
CA GLU A 336 -20.49 -6.15 -9.14
C GLU A 336 -19.87 -6.11 -7.74
N THR A 337 -20.15 -5.06 -6.95
CA THR A 337 -19.79 -5.02 -5.53
C THR A 337 -20.45 -6.17 -4.76
N ILE A 338 -21.75 -6.42 -5.00
CA ILE A 338 -22.50 -7.54 -4.38
C ILE A 338 -21.93 -8.89 -4.79
N ASN A 339 -21.61 -9.06 -6.09
CA ASN A 339 -20.98 -10.27 -6.60
C ASN A 339 -19.67 -10.57 -5.88
N TYR A 340 -18.81 -9.56 -5.73
CA TYR A 340 -17.53 -9.71 -5.05
C TYR A 340 -17.66 -10.02 -3.56
N LEU A 341 -18.54 -9.33 -2.84
CA LEU A 341 -18.82 -9.60 -1.43
C LEU A 341 -19.31 -11.03 -1.23
N THR A 342 -20.16 -11.53 -2.14
CA THR A 342 -20.66 -12.91 -2.13
C THR A 342 -19.51 -13.91 -2.37
N MET A 343 -18.70 -13.68 -3.39
CA MET A 343 -17.57 -14.54 -3.74
C MET A 343 -16.51 -14.55 -2.63
N SER A 344 -16.20 -13.39 -2.06
CA SER A 344 -15.20 -13.27 -0.99
C SER A 344 -15.69 -13.70 0.40
N GLY A 345 -16.89 -14.30 0.48
CA GLY A 345 -17.36 -15.01 1.67
C GLY A 345 -17.97 -14.12 2.76
N ARG A 346 -18.36 -12.87 2.44
CA ARG A 346 -19.07 -12.02 3.41
C ARG A 346 -20.40 -12.68 3.83
N GLU A 347 -20.84 -12.40 5.06
CA GLU A 347 -22.10 -12.90 5.57
C GLU A 347 -23.28 -12.35 4.76
N GLU A 348 -24.30 -13.17 4.54
CA GLU A 348 -25.48 -12.82 3.73
C GLU A 348 -26.22 -11.59 4.28
N SER A 349 -26.32 -11.47 5.60
CA SER A 349 -26.89 -10.29 6.28
C SER A 349 -26.14 -9.01 5.95
N ARG A 350 -24.79 -9.08 5.86
CA ARG A 350 -23.96 -7.93 5.47
C ARG A 350 -24.18 -7.57 4.00
N ILE A 351 -24.25 -8.55 3.12
CA ILE A 351 -24.47 -8.33 1.68
C ILE A 351 -25.82 -7.63 1.45
N LYS A 352 -26.88 -8.12 2.09
CA LYS A 352 -28.21 -7.49 2.03
C LYS A 352 -28.20 -6.06 2.58
N LEU A 353 -27.53 -5.84 3.71
CA LEU A 353 -27.38 -4.50 4.27
C LEU A 353 -26.70 -3.55 3.31
N VAL A 354 -25.62 -3.98 2.65
CA VAL A 354 -24.90 -3.15 1.66
C VAL A 354 -25.81 -2.75 0.52
N GLU A 355 -26.58 -3.68 -0.03
CA GLU A 355 -27.49 -3.41 -1.13
C GLU A 355 -28.61 -2.44 -0.72
N GLU A 356 -29.34 -2.78 0.34
CA GLU A 356 -30.49 -1.99 0.80
C GLU A 356 -30.09 -0.59 1.30
N TYR A 357 -28.98 -0.50 2.05
CA TYR A 357 -28.44 0.79 2.51
C TYR A 357 -28.02 1.69 1.35
N SER A 358 -27.27 1.14 0.38
CA SER A 358 -26.79 1.92 -0.75
C SER A 358 -27.94 2.46 -1.61
N LYS A 359 -29.01 1.66 -1.79
CA LYS A 359 -30.23 2.08 -2.49
C LYS A 359 -30.98 3.17 -1.70
N ALA A 360 -31.18 2.97 -0.38
CA ALA A 360 -31.86 3.94 0.47
C ALA A 360 -31.16 5.30 0.56
N GLN A 361 -29.82 5.28 0.48
CA GLN A 361 -28.97 6.50 0.50
C GLN A 361 -28.83 7.18 -0.86
N GLY A 362 -29.30 6.58 -1.96
CA GLY A 362 -29.02 7.07 -3.31
C GLY A 362 -27.53 6.99 -3.66
N MET A 363 -26.85 5.99 -3.10
CA MET A 363 -25.42 5.65 -3.35
C MET A 363 -25.25 4.43 -4.24
N TRP A 364 -26.33 3.81 -4.67
CA TRP A 364 -26.30 2.67 -5.60
C TRP A 364 -26.19 3.19 -7.03
N ARG A 365 -25.22 2.63 -7.79
CA ARG A 365 -25.07 2.94 -9.22
C ARG A 365 -25.96 2.02 -10.05
N GLU A 366 -26.88 2.61 -10.79
CA GLU A 366 -27.63 1.93 -11.85
C GLU A 366 -26.95 2.16 -13.20
N SER A 367 -26.90 1.09 -14.03
CA SER A 367 -26.43 1.21 -15.41
C SER A 367 -27.32 2.19 -16.20
N GLY A 368 -26.73 3.17 -16.87
CA GLY A 368 -27.45 4.18 -17.65
C GLY A 368 -28.05 5.32 -16.82
N ALA A 369 -27.78 5.38 -15.51
CA ALA A 369 -28.15 6.54 -14.70
C ALA A 369 -27.44 7.83 -15.17
N ALA A 370 -27.99 8.99 -14.81
CA ALA A 370 -27.36 10.27 -15.09
C ALA A 370 -26.00 10.40 -14.39
N ASP A 371 -25.02 10.94 -15.10
CA ASP A 371 -23.68 11.15 -14.57
C ASP A 371 -23.70 12.18 -13.41
N PRO A 372 -22.93 12.00 -12.33
CA PRO A 372 -22.75 13.01 -11.30
C PRO A 372 -22.09 14.29 -11.82
N VAL A 373 -22.23 15.37 -11.05
CA VAL A 373 -21.53 16.63 -11.33
C VAL A 373 -20.09 16.54 -10.86
N PHE A 374 -19.13 16.76 -11.74
CA PHE A 374 -17.69 16.73 -11.42
C PHE A 374 -17.05 18.12 -11.55
N THR A 375 -15.88 18.30 -10.92
CA THR A 375 -15.05 19.50 -11.11
C THR A 375 -14.56 19.60 -12.55
N ASP A 376 -14.06 18.47 -13.08
CA ASP A 376 -13.55 18.30 -14.44
C ASP A 376 -13.64 16.81 -14.81
N THR A 377 -13.45 16.47 -16.10
CA THR A 377 -13.60 15.10 -16.57
C THR A 377 -12.47 14.66 -17.50
N LEU A 378 -12.30 13.33 -17.58
CA LEU A 378 -11.49 12.63 -18.56
C LEU A 378 -12.29 11.46 -19.14
N ASP A 379 -12.00 11.07 -20.39
CA ASP A 379 -12.64 9.95 -21.05
C ASP A 379 -11.59 8.93 -21.52
N LEU A 380 -11.90 7.63 -21.38
CA LEU A 380 -11.11 6.52 -21.93
C LEU A 380 -12.05 5.46 -22.54
N ASP A 381 -11.87 5.19 -23.82
CA ASP A 381 -12.40 3.98 -24.43
C ASP A 381 -11.49 2.80 -24.13
N LEU A 382 -11.98 1.82 -23.36
CA LEU A 382 -11.25 0.61 -22.97
C LEU A 382 -10.74 -0.17 -24.19
N GLY A 383 -11.44 -0.09 -25.34
CA GLY A 383 -11.00 -0.70 -26.59
C GLY A 383 -9.72 -0.09 -27.20
N THR A 384 -9.23 1.02 -26.67
CA THR A 384 -7.96 1.66 -27.11
C THR A 384 -6.75 1.24 -26.31
N VAL A 385 -6.95 0.55 -25.18
CA VAL A 385 -5.85 0.07 -24.33
C VAL A 385 -5.07 -1.02 -25.08
N VAL A 386 -3.74 -0.97 -24.94
CA VAL A 386 -2.83 -1.94 -25.57
C VAL A 386 -1.86 -2.52 -24.53
N PRO A 387 -1.34 -3.75 -24.74
CA PRO A 387 -0.33 -4.34 -23.87
C PRO A 387 0.83 -3.38 -23.65
N SER A 388 1.22 -3.18 -22.40
CA SER A 388 2.16 -2.14 -22.00
C SER A 388 2.96 -2.55 -20.77
N MET A 389 4.12 -1.92 -20.59
CA MET A 389 4.87 -1.89 -19.35
C MET A 389 5.10 -0.44 -18.92
N ALA A 390 5.55 -0.21 -17.69
CA ALA A 390 5.95 1.13 -17.24
C ALA A 390 7.37 1.11 -16.68
N GLY A 391 8.20 2.00 -17.19
CA GLY A 391 9.59 2.09 -16.77
C GLY A 391 10.43 3.06 -17.64
N PRO A 392 11.76 3.05 -17.46
CA PRO A 392 12.57 2.19 -16.57
C PRO A 392 12.62 2.63 -15.10
N LYS A 393 12.01 3.76 -14.72
CA LYS A 393 12.21 4.38 -13.39
C LYS A 393 10.94 4.83 -12.69
N ARG A 394 9.79 4.91 -13.37
CA ARG A 394 8.56 5.51 -12.84
C ARG A 394 7.29 4.82 -13.33
N PRO A 395 6.26 4.70 -12.48
CA PRO A 395 4.99 4.07 -12.84
C PRO A 395 4.23 4.76 -13.97
N GLU A 396 4.34 6.09 -14.07
CA GLU A 396 3.71 6.89 -15.13
C GLU A 396 4.43 6.80 -16.49
N GLY A 397 5.60 6.18 -16.53
CA GLY A 397 6.39 5.97 -17.76
C GLY A 397 5.88 4.79 -18.59
N ARG A 398 4.58 4.75 -18.93
CA ARG A 398 3.99 3.68 -19.72
C ARG A 398 4.57 3.65 -21.14
N ILE A 399 4.96 2.45 -21.57
CA ILE A 399 5.52 2.16 -22.89
C ILE A 399 4.72 0.97 -23.47
N PRO A 400 4.14 1.07 -24.69
CA PRO A 400 3.57 -0.08 -25.38
C PRO A 400 4.59 -1.21 -25.52
N LEU A 401 4.15 -2.46 -25.42
CA LEU A 401 5.03 -3.64 -25.40
C LEU A 401 5.96 -3.69 -26.62
N GLU A 402 5.48 -3.32 -27.80
CA GLU A 402 6.25 -3.26 -29.04
C GLU A 402 7.42 -2.26 -29.02
N ASN A 403 7.41 -1.33 -28.07
CA ASN A 403 8.41 -0.25 -27.96
C ASN A 403 9.35 -0.42 -26.75
N ILE A 404 9.27 -1.52 -26.00
CA ILE A 404 10.12 -1.73 -24.80
C ILE A 404 11.61 -1.80 -25.20
N ALA A 405 11.96 -2.61 -26.16
CA ALA A 405 13.35 -2.77 -26.61
C ALA A 405 13.96 -1.45 -27.11
N SER A 406 13.26 -0.74 -27.99
CA SER A 406 13.71 0.56 -28.51
C SER A 406 13.72 1.64 -27.41
N GLY A 407 12.80 1.61 -26.47
CA GLY A 407 12.73 2.49 -25.32
C GLY A 407 13.93 2.29 -24.39
N PHE A 408 14.31 1.04 -24.10
CA PHE A 408 15.49 0.73 -23.29
C PHE A 408 16.77 1.21 -23.99
N ALA A 409 16.94 0.91 -25.30
CA ALA A 409 18.10 1.37 -26.05
C ALA A 409 18.26 2.90 -26.00
N LYS A 410 17.14 3.64 -26.13
CA LYS A 410 17.13 5.10 -25.96
C LYS A 410 17.51 5.52 -24.55
N SER A 411 16.95 4.92 -23.53
CA SER A 411 17.26 5.24 -22.12
C SER A 411 18.71 4.95 -21.78
N LEU A 412 19.31 3.91 -22.35
CA LEU A 412 20.71 3.56 -22.16
C LEU A 412 21.64 4.73 -22.57
N VAL A 413 21.30 5.40 -23.67
CA VAL A 413 22.05 6.58 -24.17
C VAL A 413 21.68 7.85 -23.38
N ASP A 414 20.37 8.15 -23.32
CA ASP A 414 19.89 9.45 -22.84
C ASP A 414 19.96 9.60 -21.33
N GLU A 415 19.62 8.54 -20.58
CA GLU A 415 19.51 8.58 -19.12
C GLU A 415 20.76 8.00 -18.45
N TYR A 416 21.21 6.80 -18.89
CA TYR A 416 22.34 6.09 -18.28
C TYR A 416 23.69 6.49 -18.83
N LYS A 417 23.72 7.33 -19.88
CA LYS A 417 24.95 7.89 -20.46
C LYS A 417 25.96 6.85 -20.94
N LYS A 418 25.45 5.79 -21.56
CA LYS A 418 26.26 4.68 -22.11
C LYS A 418 26.02 4.50 -23.63
N PRO A 419 26.38 5.48 -24.46
CA PRO A 419 26.29 5.35 -25.91
C PRO A 419 27.19 4.21 -26.40
N ASP A 420 26.77 3.55 -27.49
CA ASP A 420 27.55 2.50 -28.17
C ASP A 420 27.87 1.24 -27.33
N GLN A 421 27.16 1.03 -26.21
CA GLN A 421 27.40 -0.11 -25.30
C GLN A 421 26.25 -1.12 -25.31
N LEU A 422 25.21 -0.94 -26.11
CA LEU A 422 23.99 -1.76 -26.09
C LEU A 422 24.29 -3.26 -26.24
N ASP A 423 25.23 -3.61 -27.13
CA ASP A 423 25.60 -5.00 -27.45
C ASP A 423 26.76 -5.56 -26.60
N ASN A 424 27.25 -4.79 -25.65
CA ASN A 424 28.35 -5.24 -24.79
C ASN A 424 27.86 -6.37 -23.86
N ARG A 425 28.63 -7.49 -23.90
CA ARG A 425 28.35 -8.65 -23.04
C ARG A 425 29.62 -9.06 -22.30
N TYR A 426 29.44 -9.58 -21.10
CA TYR A 426 30.54 -9.94 -20.20
C TYR A 426 30.30 -11.31 -19.57
N GLN A 427 31.28 -12.20 -19.68
CA GLN A 427 31.24 -13.52 -19.08
C GLN A 427 31.08 -13.41 -17.57
N VAL A 428 30.16 -14.18 -17.00
CA VAL A 428 29.96 -14.30 -15.55
C VAL A 428 30.97 -15.32 -15.00
N GLU A 429 31.69 -14.94 -13.97
CA GLU A 429 32.74 -15.78 -13.38
C GLU A 429 32.16 -17.08 -12.79
N GLY A 430 32.65 -18.23 -13.28
CA GLY A 430 32.20 -19.55 -12.82
C GLY A 430 30.95 -20.08 -13.47
N GLU A 431 30.31 -19.31 -14.37
CA GLU A 431 29.05 -19.67 -15.04
C GLU A 431 29.28 -19.88 -16.55
N ASP A 432 28.34 -20.54 -17.21
CA ASP A 432 28.38 -20.82 -18.66
C ASP A 432 27.62 -19.77 -19.50
N TYR A 433 27.27 -18.63 -18.90
CA TYR A 433 26.56 -17.54 -19.54
C TYR A 433 27.27 -16.19 -19.35
N ASP A 434 26.88 -15.25 -20.17
CA ASP A 434 27.30 -13.85 -20.12
C ASP A 434 26.14 -12.92 -19.77
N LEU A 435 26.44 -11.69 -19.35
CA LEU A 435 25.47 -10.63 -19.07
C LEU A 435 25.77 -9.38 -19.88
N GLY A 436 24.69 -8.69 -20.29
CA GLY A 436 24.72 -7.42 -20.97
C GLY A 436 23.77 -6.38 -20.39
N HIS A 437 23.78 -5.18 -20.94
CA HIS A 437 22.79 -4.17 -20.61
C HIS A 437 21.38 -4.67 -20.95
N GLY A 438 20.40 -4.37 -20.09
CA GLY A 438 19.00 -4.78 -20.31
C GLY A 438 18.69 -6.24 -19.97
N ASP A 439 19.68 -7.04 -19.56
CA ASP A 439 19.39 -8.38 -19.09
C ASP A 439 18.58 -8.33 -17.79
N VAL A 440 17.57 -9.18 -17.71
CA VAL A 440 16.63 -9.24 -16.58
C VAL A 440 17.27 -10.00 -15.44
N ALA A 441 17.71 -9.28 -14.41
CA ALA A 441 18.28 -9.89 -13.21
C ALA A 441 17.21 -10.30 -12.18
N ILE A 442 16.05 -9.63 -12.17
CA ILE A 442 14.92 -9.92 -11.28
C ILE A 442 13.64 -10.01 -12.09
N ALA A 443 12.90 -11.09 -11.93
CA ALA A 443 11.54 -11.26 -12.43
C ALA A 443 10.63 -11.67 -11.26
N ALA A 444 9.82 -10.72 -10.77
CA ALA A 444 9.05 -10.90 -9.54
C ALA A 444 7.53 -10.73 -9.77
N ILE A 445 6.77 -11.78 -9.50
CA ILE A 445 5.32 -11.66 -9.28
C ILE A 445 5.14 -11.27 -7.82
N THR A 446 4.87 -9.99 -7.57
CA THR A 446 4.83 -9.41 -6.22
C THR A 446 3.41 -9.04 -5.82
N SER A 447 3.17 -8.97 -4.52
CA SER A 447 1.85 -8.87 -3.89
C SER A 447 1.09 -7.55 -4.12
N CYS A 448 1.73 -6.51 -4.66
CA CYS A 448 1.19 -5.16 -4.54
C CYS A 448 -0.12 -4.90 -5.32
N THR A 449 -0.06 -4.77 -6.66
CA THR A 449 -1.22 -4.29 -7.44
C THR A 449 -2.04 -5.42 -8.04
N ASN A 450 -1.37 -6.42 -8.55
CA ASN A 450 -1.95 -7.38 -9.49
C ASN A 450 -2.45 -8.67 -8.84
N THR A 451 -1.93 -9.06 -7.67
CA THR A 451 -2.25 -10.38 -7.10
C THR A 451 -3.67 -10.49 -6.54
N SER A 452 -4.34 -9.36 -6.26
CA SER A 452 -5.77 -9.33 -5.94
C SER A 452 -6.67 -9.64 -7.14
N ASN A 453 -6.11 -9.68 -8.35
CA ASN A 453 -6.85 -9.95 -9.58
C ASN A 453 -6.57 -11.37 -10.09
N PRO A 454 -7.53 -12.31 -9.92
CA PRO A 454 -7.33 -13.69 -10.33
C PRO A 454 -7.05 -13.85 -11.84
N SER A 455 -7.54 -12.93 -12.68
CA SER A 455 -7.39 -13.06 -14.13
C SER A 455 -5.92 -13.00 -14.57
N VAL A 456 -5.13 -12.10 -13.97
CA VAL A 456 -3.71 -11.96 -14.31
C VAL A 456 -2.84 -13.02 -13.67
N LEU A 457 -3.20 -13.52 -12.47
CA LEU A 457 -2.45 -14.60 -11.80
C LEU A 457 -2.69 -15.95 -12.48
N ILE A 458 -3.93 -16.28 -12.78
CA ILE A 458 -4.29 -17.48 -13.54
C ILE A 458 -3.69 -17.37 -14.95
N GLY A 459 -3.73 -16.18 -15.57
CA GLY A 459 -3.07 -15.91 -16.84
C GLY A 459 -1.57 -16.19 -16.81
N ALA A 460 -0.87 -15.80 -15.75
CA ALA A 460 0.55 -16.11 -15.56
C ALA A 460 0.81 -17.62 -15.41
N GLY A 461 -0.02 -18.32 -14.62
CA GLY A 461 0.08 -19.76 -14.43
C GLY A 461 -0.21 -20.55 -15.72
N LEU A 462 -1.21 -20.15 -16.50
CA LEU A 462 -1.51 -20.76 -17.81
C LEU A 462 -0.39 -20.50 -18.82
N LEU A 463 0.17 -19.29 -18.85
CA LEU A 463 1.34 -18.98 -19.68
C LEU A 463 2.53 -19.86 -19.30
N ALA A 464 2.78 -20.03 -17.99
CA ALA A 464 3.84 -20.92 -17.49
C ALA A 464 3.59 -22.37 -17.94
N ARG A 465 2.36 -22.89 -17.82
CA ARG A 465 1.96 -24.21 -18.31
C ARG A 465 2.26 -24.37 -19.79
N ASN A 466 1.85 -23.42 -20.61
CA ASN A 466 2.08 -23.45 -22.05
C ASN A 466 3.57 -23.40 -22.40
N ALA A 467 4.34 -22.59 -21.69
CA ALA A 467 5.80 -22.49 -21.84
C ALA A 467 6.51 -23.80 -21.48
N VAL A 468 6.17 -24.40 -20.33
CA VAL A 468 6.69 -25.71 -19.89
C VAL A 468 6.36 -26.82 -20.87
N ALA A 469 5.13 -26.83 -21.41
CA ALA A 469 4.73 -27.81 -22.43
C ALA A 469 5.59 -27.70 -23.72
N LYS A 470 5.98 -26.49 -24.11
CA LYS A 470 6.94 -26.24 -25.20
C LYS A 470 8.39 -26.58 -24.85
N GLY A 471 8.72 -26.74 -23.55
CA GLY A 471 10.08 -27.02 -23.08
C GLY A 471 10.91 -25.78 -22.80
N LEU A 472 10.28 -24.59 -22.76
CA LEU A 472 10.94 -23.35 -22.39
C LEU A 472 11.39 -23.38 -20.92
N LYS A 473 12.48 -22.67 -20.63
CA LYS A 473 13.03 -22.48 -19.28
C LYS A 473 13.38 -21.02 -19.05
N THR A 474 13.30 -20.57 -17.83
CA THR A 474 13.84 -19.27 -17.42
C THR A 474 15.35 -19.20 -17.62
N ARG A 475 15.86 -18.00 -17.86
CA ARG A 475 17.32 -17.81 -18.00
C ARG A 475 18.00 -17.98 -16.66
N PRO A 476 19.20 -18.61 -16.60
CA PRO A 476 19.86 -18.98 -15.34
C PRO A 476 20.26 -17.79 -14.46
N TRP A 477 20.45 -16.61 -15.05
CA TRP A 477 20.81 -15.39 -14.34
C TRP A 477 19.61 -14.66 -13.73
N VAL A 478 18.36 -15.08 -14.03
CA VAL A 478 17.15 -14.39 -13.58
C VAL A 478 16.74 -14.92 -12.20
N LYS A 479 16.75 -14.04 -11.22
CA LYS A 479 16.13 -14.31 -9.92
C LYS A 479 14.61 -14.21 -10.04
N THR A 480 13.93 -15.36 -9.99
CA THR A 480 12.46 -15.44 -10.07
C THR A 480 11.84 -15.57 -8.70
N SER A 481 10.66 -15.00 -8.49
CA SER A 481 9.91 -15.13 -7.24
C SER A 481 8.41 -14.96 -7.42
N LEU A 482 7.64 -15.64 -6.56
CA LEU A 482 6.19 -15.45 -6.42
C LEU A 482 5.87 -15.13 -4.97
N ALA A 483 5.42 -13.90 -4.70
CA ALA A 483 4.96 -13.45 -3.38
C ALA A 483 3.52 -12.95 -3.51
N PRO A 484 2.50 -13.81 -3.35
CA PRO A 484 1.11 -13.40 -3.51
C PRO A 484 0.64 -12.51 -2.35
N GLY A 485 -0.36 -11.69 -2.62
CA GLY A 485 -0.92 -10.74 -1.66
C GLY A 485 -1.87 -11.38 -0.64
N SER A 486 -2.26 -12.64 -0.80
CA SER A 486 -3.01 -13.40 0.20
C SER A 486 -2.82 -14.90 0.01
N GLN A 487 -3.13 -15.67 1.05
CA GLN A 487 -3.14 -17.13 0.99
C GLN A 487 -4.19 -17.69 0.01
N VAL A 488 -5.23 -16.92 -0.28
CA VAL A 488 -6.27 -17.28 -1.26
C VAL A 488 -5.64 -17.49 -2.64
N VAL A 489 -4.71 -16.61 -3.03
CA VAL A 489 -4.00 -16.70 -4.32
C VAL A 489 -3.18 -17.97 -4.42
N ALA A 490 -2.37 -18.28 -3.41
CA ALA A 490 -1.57 -19.51 -3.37
C ALA A 490 -2.45 -20.75 -3.47
N GLU A 491 -3.59 -20.74 -2.79
CA GLU A 491 -4.51 -21.88 -2.76
C GLU A 491 -5.18 -22.15 -4.12
N TYR A 492 -5.68 -21.12 -4.82
CA TYR A 492 -6.29 -21.39 -6.13
C TYR A 492 -5.25 -21.77 -7.21
N LEU A 493 -4.02 -21.25 -7.11
CA LEU A 493 -2.93 -21.68 -7.98
C LEU A 493 -2.54 -23.14 -7.72
N ALA A 494 -2.47 -23.56 -6.45
CA ALA A 494 -2.21 -24.95 -6.09
C ALA A 494 -3.33 -25.89 -6.54
N LYS A 495 -4.59 -25.58 -6.22
CA LYS A 495 -5.75 -26.40 -6.59
C LYS A 495 -5.95 -26.53 -8.11
N SER A 496 -5.57 -25.53 -8.88
CA SER A 496 -5.63 -25.56 -10.34
C SER A 496 -4.43 -26.29 -10.99
N GLY A 497 -3.40 -26.65 -10.19
CA GLY A 497 -2.15 -27.24 -10.68
C GLY A 497 -1.24 -26.24 -11.40
N LEU A 498 -1.59 -24.93 -11.37
CA LEU A 498 -0.79 -23.89 -12.04
C LEU A 498 0.48 -23.54 -11.25
N GLN A 499 0.46 -23.75 -9.92
CA GLN A 499 1.66 -23.54 -9.08
C GLN A 499 2.80 -24.48 -9.50
N GLU A 500 2.51 -25.76 -9.84
CA GLU A 500 3.54 -26.71 -10.28
C GLU A 500 4.24 -26.26 -11.57
N ASP A 501 3.51 -25.60 -12.49
CA ASP A 501 4.07 -25.09 -13.73
C ASP A 501 4.88 -23.81 -13.51
N LEU A 502 4.45 -22.95 -12.59
CA LEU A 502 5.21 -21.79 -12.13
C LEU A 502 6.51 -22.23 -11.42
N ASP A 503 6.46 -23.26 -10.55
CA ASP A 503 7.62 -23.80 -9.85
C ASP A 503 8.68 -24.35 -10.82
N LYS A 504 8.26 -25.03 -11.92
CA LYS A 504 9.19 -25.50 -12.96
C LYS A 504 9.94 -24.37 -13.66
N LEU A 505 9.38 -23.16 -13.65
CA LEU A 505 10.01 -21.94 -14.15
C LEU A 505 10.73 -21.13 -13.04
N GLY A 506 10.82 -21.67 -11.83
CA GLY A 506 11.49 -21.03 -10.69
C GLY A 506 10.64 -19.98 -9.96
N PHE A 507 9.36 -19.79 -10.34
CA PHE A 507 8.43 -18.91 -9.62
C PHE A 507 7.81 -19.61 -8.40
N ASN A 508 8.69 -20.11 -7.51
CA ASN A 508 8.29 -20.70 -6.24
C ASN A 508 7.76 -19.62 -5.29
N LEU A 509 6.86 -20.01 -4.39
CA LEU A 509 6.42 -19.16 -3.30
C LEU A 509 7.61 -18.78 -2.42
N VAL A 510 7.79 -17.49 -2.13
CA VAL A 510 8.89 -16.96 -1.32
C VAL A 510 8.42 -16.25 -0.04
N GLY A 511 7.15 -15.90 0.04
CA GLY A 511 6.54 -15.20 1.17
C GLY A 511 5.15 -14.70 0.81
N PHE A 512 4.47 -14.11 1.80
CA PHE A 512 3.21 -13.38 1.64
C PHE A 512 3.41 -11.96 2.16
N GLY A 513 2.99 -10.96 1.39
CA GLY A 513 3.15 -9.56 1.76
C GLY A 513 4.10 -8.79 0.83
N CYS A 514 4.51 -7.60 1.27
CA CYS A 514 5.30 -6.69 0.44
C CYS A 514 6.77 -7.14 0.39
N THR A 515 7.23 -7.54 -0.78
CA THR A 515 8.60 -8.02 -1.01
C THR A 515 9.39 -7.08 -1.94
N THR A 516 9.49 -7.41 -3.21
CA THR A 516 10.33 -6.71 -4.19
C THR A 516 10.02 -5.21 -4.28
N CYS A 517 8.75 -4.82 -4.21
CA CYS A 517 8.31 -3.43 -4.36
C CYS A 517 8.78 -2.48 -3.23
N ILE A 518 9.10 -3.01 -2.04
CA ILE A 518 9.60 -2.25 -0.89
C ILE A 518 11.12 -2.37 -0.69
N GLY A 519 11.81 -3.14 -1.54
CA GLY A 519 13.24 -3.37 -1.39
C GLY A 519 13.60 -4.65 -0.64
N ASN A 520 12.62 -5.52 -0.40
CA ASN A 520 12.81 -6.83 0.24
C ASN A 520 13.10 -7.94 -0.79
N SER A 521 13.68 -7.58 -1.94
CA SER A 521 14.05 -8.54 -2.99
C SER A 521 15.12 -9.54 -2.55
N GLY A 522 15.84 -9.24 -1.47
CA GLY A 522 17.03 -9.99 -1.07
C GLY A 522 18.20 -9.83 -2.06
N PRO A 523 19.35 -10.46 -1.78
CA PRO A 523 20.53 -10.34 -2.65
C PRO A 523 20.35 -11.09 -3.98
N LEU A 524 21.00 -10.59 -5.04
CA LEU A 524 21.21 -11.37 -6.26
C LEU A 524 22.25 -12.48 -6.02
N PRO A 525 22.28 -13.53 -6.87
CA PRO A 525 23.41 -14.47 -6.88
C PRO A 525 24.75 -13.73 -6.97
N ALA A 526 25.69 -14.11 -6.11
CA ALA A 526 26.96 -13.35 -5.98
C ALA A 526 27.74 -13.15 -7.31
N PRO A 527 27.85 -14.15 -8.21
CA PRO A 527 28.50 -13.93 -9.51
C PRO A 527 27.78 -12.92 -10.40
N VAL A 528 26.44 -12.91 -10.38
CA VAL A 528 25.59 -11.98 -11.14
C VAL A 528 25.78 -10.55 -10.60
N SER A 529 25.60 -10.37 -9.28
CA SER A 529 25.79 -9.08 -8.61
C SER A 529 27.20 -8.52 -8.88
N LYS A 530 28.24 -9.35 -8.72
CA LYS A 530 29.63 -8.97 -8.99
C LYS A 530 29.83 -8.48 -10.42
N THR A 531 29.31 -9.22 -11.41
CA THR A 531 29.46 -8.85 -12.83
C THR A 531 28.73 -7.55 -13.15
N ILE A 532 27.51 -7.36 -12.64
CA ILE A 532 26.73 -6.12 -12.82
C ILE A 532 27.53 -4.91 -12.29
N ASN A 533 28.04 -5.02 -11.07
CA ASN A 533 28.74 -3.91 -10.41
C ASN A 533 30.12 -3.65 -11.02
N ASP A 534 30.95 -4.67 -11.25
CA ASP A 534 32.30 -4.51 -11.78
C ASP A 534 32.32 -3.97 -13.22
N LYS A 535 31.31 -4.32 -14.03
CA LYS A 535 31.17 -3.87 -15.41
C LYS A 535 30.25 -2.67 -15.58
N GLY A 536 29.60 -2.24 -14.49
CA GLY A 536 28.65 -1.12 -14.49
C GLY A 536 27.49 -1.38 -15.45
N LEU A 537 26.94 -2.60 -15.47
CA LEU A 537 25.83 -2.96 -16.32
C LEU A 537 24.55 -2.30 -15.86
N ILE A 538 23.72 -1.90 -16.81
CA ILE A 538 22.33 -1.49 -16.55
C ILE A 538 21.46 -2.75 -16.64
N ALA A 539 21.38 -3.47 -15.53
CA ALA A 539 20.52 -4.63 -15.41
C ALA A 539 19.06 -4.21 -15.25
N ALA A 540 18.15 -5.08 -15.70
CA ALA A 540 16.72 -4.83 -15.64
C ALA A 540 16.03 -5.65 -14.55
N GLY A 541 14.98 -5.07 -13.94
CA GLY A 541 14.00 -5.75 -13.12
C GLY A 541 12.62 -5.67 -13.78
N VAL A 542 11.91 -6.79 -13.85
CA VAL A 542 10.52 -6.84 -14.33
C VAL A 542 9.63 -7.36 -13.20
N LEU A 543 8.69 -6.54 -12.74
CA LEU A 543 7.89 -6.87 -11.56
C LEU A 543 6.42 -6.47 -11.72
N SER A 544 5.53 -7.26 -11.13
CA SER A 544 4.09 -6.97 -11.15
C SER A 544 3.63 -6.05 -10.02
N GLY A 545 4.50 -5.16 -9.57
CA GLY A 545 4.26 -4.20 -8.50
C GLY A 545 3.64 -2.89 -8.96
N ASN A 546 3.68 -1.89 -8.07
CA ASN A 546 3.19 -0.53 -8.30
C ASN A 546 4.29 0.53 -8.34
N ARG A 547 5.49 0.24 -7.85
CA ARG A 547 6.63 1.16 -7.81
C ARG A 547 7.88 0.48 -8.37
N ASN A 548 8.63 1.23 -9.15
CA ASN A 548 9.84 0.77 -9.83
C ASN A 548 10.99 1.80 -9.73
N PHE A 549 11.06 2.53 -8.63
CA PHE A 549 12.09 3.55 -8.44
C PHE A 549 13.48 2.91 -8.36
N GLU A 550 14.43 3.54 -9.04
CA GLU A 550 15.85 3.14 -8.97
C GLU A 550 16.36 3.12 -7.52
N GLY A 551 17.11 2.07 -7.16
CA GLY A 551 17.64 1.87 -5.80
C GLY A 551 16.61 1.41 -4.76
N ARG A 552 15.31 1.33 -5.12
CA ARG A 552 14.27 0.81 -4.24
C ARG A 552 14.09 -0.71 -4.38
N ILE A 553 14.15 -1.22 -5.61
CA ILE A 553 13.88 -2.64 -5.90
C ILE A 553 15.07 -3.51 -5.48
N SER A 554 16.25 -3.11 -5.90
CA SER A 554 17.53 -3.75 -5.58
C SER A 554 18.63 -2.71 -5.74
N PRO A 555 19.72 -2.75 -4.96
CA PRO A 555 20.87 -1.88 -5.16
C PRO A 555 21.59 -2.13 -6.49
N ASP A 556 21.51 -3.35 -7.02
CA ASP A 556 22.23 -3.78 -8.24
C ASP A 556 21.45 -3.53 -9.53
N VAL A 557 20.13 -3.24 -9.44
CA VAL A 557 19.27 -3.16 -10.63
C VAL A 557 18.77 -1.73 -10.81
N GLN A 558 19.06 -1.16 -11.99
CA GLN A 558 18.77 0.26 -12.26
C GLN A 558 17.54 0.48 -13.17
N ALA A 559 17.31 -0.41 -14.14
CA ALA A 559 16.21 -0.29 -15.09
C ALA A 559 15.04 -1.19 -14.66
N ASN A 560 14.04 -0.62 -13.96
CA ASN A 560 12.93 -1.39 -13.40
C ASN A 560 11.63 -1.14 -14.18
N TYR A 561 10.94 -2.22 -14.56
CA TYR A 561 9.71 -2.18 -15.33
C TYR A 561 8.56 -2.82 -14.57
N LEU A 562 7.45 -2.09 -14.47
CA LEU A 562 6.16 -2.64 -14.02
C LEU A 562 5.50 -3.36 -15.20
N ALA A 563 5.02 -4.56 -14.95
CA ALA A 563 4.41 -5.43 -15.96
C ALA A 563 3.27 -6.26 -15.36
N SER A 564 2.39 -6.80 -16.22
CA SER A 564 1.44 -7.81 -15.77
C SER A 564 2.16 -9.10 -15.36
N PRO A 565 1.59 -9.91 -14.43
CA PRO A 565 2.16 -11.19 -14.07
C PRO A 565 2.50 -12.12 -15.25
N PRO A 566 1.67 -12.25 -16.30
CA PRO A 566 2.05 -13.01 -17.49
C PRO A 566 3.29 -12.47 -18.20
N LEU A 567 3.43 -11.13 -18.30
CA LEU A 567 4.61 -10.51 -18.88
C LEU A 567 5.87 -10.67 -18.01
N VAL A 568 5.73 -10.71 -16.69
CA VAL A 568 6.85 -11.04 -15.79
C VAL A 568 7.41 -12.43 -16.12
N VAL A 569 6.54 -13.44 -16.29
CA VAL A 569 6.95 -14.78 -16.70
C VAL A 569 7.59 -14.77 -18.10
N ALA A 570 6.98 -14.05 -19.04
CA ALA A 570 7.49 -13.95 -20.41
C ALA A 570 8.91 -13.35 -20.47
N TYR A 571 9.18 -12.28 -19.69
CA TYR A 571 10.50 -11.66 -19.64
C TYR A 571 11.55 -12.49 -18.87
N ALA A 572 11.13 -13.32 -17.92
CA ALA A 572 12.03 -14.30 -17.29
C ALA A 572 12.50 -15.37 -18.29
N LEU A 573 11.62 -15.80 -19.18
CA LEU A 573 11.94 -16.72 -20.28
C LEU A 573 12.83 -16.04 -21.34
N ALA A 574 12.50 -14.81 -21.74
CA ALA A 574 13.25 -14.04 -22.71
C ALA A 574 14.65 -13.65 -22.22
N GLY A 575 14.78 -13.31 -20.92
CA GLY A 575 16.01 -12.96 -20.24
C GLY A 575 16.51 -11.53 -20.46
N SER A 576 15.89 -10.73 -21.32
CA SER A 576 16.34 -9.36 -21.60
C SER A 576 15.18 -8.48 -22.07
N VAL A 577 15.17 -7.20 -21.64
CA VAL A 577 14.24 -6.18 -22.14
C VAL A 577 14.62 -5.63 -23.50
N GLN A 578 15.77 -6.03 -24.03
CA GLN A 578 16.17 -5.70 -25.41
C GLN A 578 15.42 -6.51 -26.47
N LYS A 579 14.67 -7.56 -26.08
CA LYS A 579 13.85 -8.35 -27.01
C LYS A 579 12.47 -7.72 -27.24
N ASP A 580 12.09 -7.55 -28.49
CA ASP A 580 10.73 -7.19 -28.89
C ASP A 580 9.85 -8.45 -28.88
N LEU A 581 9.19 -8.74 -27.75
CA LEU A 581 8.34 -9.94 -27.58
C LEU A 581 7.15 -9.99 -28.53
N THR A 582 6.84 -8.91 -29.24
CA THR A 582 5.77 -8.89 -30.25
C THR A 582 6.22 -9.46 -31.60
N LYS A 583 7.53 -9.54 -31.83
CA LYS A 583 8.13 -9.94 -33.13
C LYS A 583 9.18 -11.03 -33.02
N GLU A 584 9.91 -11.06 -31.93
CA GLU A 584 11.04 -11.97 -31.72
C GLU A 584 10.63 -13.20 -30.91
N PRO A 585 11.26 -14.36 -31.13
CA PRO A 585 11.00 -15.55 -30.35
C PRO A 585 11.51 -15.38 -28.91
N ILE A 586 10.74 -15.86 -27.95
CA ILE A 586 11.13 -15.91 -26.53
C ILE A 586 12.25 -16.94 -26.32
N GLY A 587 12.20 -18.03 -27.04
CA GLY A 587 13.15 -19.14 -26.98
C GLY A 587 12.80 -20.19 -28.04
N ASP A 588 13.46 -21.32 -27.98
CA ASP A 588 13.21 -22.46 -28.86
C ASP A 588 12.51 -23.61 -28.11
N ASP A 589 11.65 -24.36 -28.79
CA ASP A 589 11.01 -25.54 -28.24
C ASP A 589 11.99 -26.75 -28.17
N LYS A 590 11.49 -27.89 -27.72
CA LYS A 590 12.28 -29.14 -27.60
C LYS A 590 12.88 -29.65 -28.90
N ASP A 591 12.29 -29.23 -30.02
CA ASP A 591 12.68 -29.63 -31.38
C ASP A 591 13.53 -28.53 -32.07
N GLY A 592 13.83 -27.44 -31.38
CA GLY A 592 14.62 -26.30 -31.89
C GLY A 592 13.80 -25.32 -32.73
N ASN A 593 12.49 -25.35 -32.68
CA ASN A 593 11.66 -24.38 -33.38
C ASN A 593 11.43 -23.12 -32.54
N PRO A 594 11.41 -21.92 -33.13
CA PRO A 594 11.21 -20.67 -32.41
C PRO A 594 9.78 -20.60 -31.82
N VAL A 595 9.69 -20.22 -30.55
CA VAL A 595 8.43 -20.02 -29.82
C VAL A 595 8.23 -18.54 -29.57
N TYR A 596 7.09 -18.02 -29.96
CA TYR A 596 6.71 -16.62 -29.81
C TYR A 596 5.73 -16.43 -28.65
N LEU A 597 5.63 -15.19 -28.13
CA LEU A 597 4.70 -14.87 -27.04
C LEU A 597 3.26 -15.33 -27.32
N LYS A 598 2.78 -15.10 -28.53
CA LYS A 598 1.43 -15.51 -28.99
C LYS A 598 1.17 -17.01 -28.92
N ASP A 599 2.22 -17.84 -28.99
CA ASP A 599 2.11 -19.31 -29.00
C ASP A 599 1.89 -19.89 -27.59
N ILE A 600 2.14 -19.07 -26.56
CA ILE A 600 2.00 -19.46 -25.15
C ILE A 600 1.02 -18.57 -24.37
N TRP A 601 0.52 -17.48 -24.97
CA TRP A 601 -0.45 -16.59 -24.31
C TRP A 601 -1.80 -17.27 -24.17
N PRO A 602 -2.39 -17.35 -22.95
CA PRO A 602 -3.69 -17.97 -22.75
C PRO A 602 -4.83 -17.10 -23.29
N SER A 603 -5.93 -17.74 -23.72
CA SER A 603 -7.14 -17.02 -24.11
C SER A 603 -7.92 -16.50 -22.91
N SER A 604 -8.66 -15.40 -23.07
CA SER A 604 -9.54 -14.87 -22.03
C SER A 604 -10.60 -15.89 -21.60
N LYS A 605 -11.08 -16.71 -22.54
CA LYS A 605 -12.04 -17.78 -22.24
C LYS A 605 -11.44 -18.83 -21.28
N GLU A 606 -10.24 -19.29 -21.56
CA GLU A 606 -9.53 -20.26 -20.70
C GLU A 606 -9.30 -19.70 -19.29
N ILE A 607 -8.87 -18.44 -19.20
CA ILE A 607 -8.70 -17.75 -17.91
C ILE A 607 -10.02 -17.73 -17.13
N GLN A 608 -11.14 -17.37 -17.76
CA GLN A 608 -12.45 -17.32 -17.12
C GLN A 608 -12.96 -18.71 -16.67
N GLU A 609 -12.72 -19.74 -17.44
CA GLU A 609 -13.05 -21.13 -17.06
C GLU A 609 -12.30 -21.55 -15.78
N PHE A 610 -11.03 -21.16 -15.65
CA PHE A 610 -10.25 -21.41 -14.44
C PHE A 610 -10.73 -20.59 -13.25
N ILE A 611 -11.05 -19.30 -13.45
CA ILE A 611 -11.61 -18.43 -12.38
C ILE A 611 -12.88 -19.07 -11.82
N MET A 612 -13.86 -19.38 -12.68
CA MET A 612 -15.15 -19.95 -12.27
C MET A 612 -14.98 -21.27 -11.52
N LYS A 613 -13.95 -22.06 -11.85
CA LYS A 613 -13.75 -23.38 -11.25
C LYS A 613 -12.98 -23.34 -9.94
N TYR A 614 -12.03 -22.44 -9.78
CA TYR A 614 -11.05 -22.50 -8.69
C TYR A 614 -11.09 -21.31 -7.74
N VAL A 615 -11.69 -20.18 -8.14
CA VAL A 615 -11.85 -19.01 -7.27
C VAL A 615 -13.24 -19.01 -6.69
N THR A 616 -13.42 -19.65 -5.55
CA THR A 616 -14.75 -19.92 -4.97
C THR A 616 -14.93 -19.29 -3.58
N ARG A 617 -16.19 -19.09 -3.19
CA ARG A 617 -16.56 -18.57 -1.87
C ARG A 617 -15.99 -19.41 -0.73
N GLU A 618 -16.02 -20.73 -0.87
CA GLU A 618 -15.54 -21.68 0.13
C GLU A 618 -14.05 -21.51 0.38
N LEU A 619 -13.28 -21.18 -0.66
CA LEU A 619 -11.86 -20.94 -0.60
C LEU A 619 -11.54 -19.69 0.24
N TYR A 620 -12.23 -18.58 -0.02
CA TYR A 620 -12.10 -17.36 0.79
C TYR A 620 -12.52 -17.60 2.23
N SER A 621 -13.67 -18.19 2.45
CA SER A 621 -14.19 -18.46 3.80
C SER A 621 -13.23 -19.34 4.61
N ALA A 622 -12.64 -20.37 3.98
CA ALA A 622 -11.69 -21.25 4.65
C ALA A 622 -10.39 -20.54 5.04
N LYS A 623 -9.86 -19.68 4.16
CA LYS A 623 -8.58 -18.98 4.42
C LYS A 623 -8.70 -17.85 5.44
N TYR A 624 -9.85 -17.22 5.53
CA TYR A 624 -10.09 -16.12 6.47
C TYR A 624 -10.81 -16.54 7.77
N ALA A 625 -11.18 -17.81 7.93
CA ALA A 625 -11.91 -18.29 9.11
C ALA A 625 -11.22 -17.92 10.45
N ASP A 626 -9.92 -18.04 10.51
CA ASP A 626 -9.09 -17.85 11.70
C ASP A 626 -7.98 -16.79 11.47
N VAL A 627 -8.28 -15.75 10.67
CA VAL A 627 -7.29 -14.75 10.21
C VAL A 627 -6.47 -14.10 11.34
N PHE A 628 -7.05 -13.94 12.54
CA PHE A 628 -6.36 -13.34 13.70
C PHE A 628 -5.63 -14.34 14.59
N LYS A 629 -5.77 -15.64 14.33
CA LYS A 629 -5.15 -16.70 15.12
C LYS A 629 -3.68 -16.90 14.75
N GLY A 630 -3.39 -16.79 13.45
CA GLY A 630 -2.05 -17.03 12.88
C GLY A 630 -1.62 -18.50 12.86
N ASP A 631 -0.44 -18.73 12.34
CA ASP A 631 0.23 -20.02 12.27
C ASP A 631 0.82 -20.47 13.63
N GLU A 632 1.46 -21.63 13.65
CA GLU A 632 2.10 -22.18 14.86
C GLU A 632 3.22 -21.27 15.36
N ASN A 633 3.98 -20.63 14.47
CA ASN A 633 5.07 -19.72 14.85
C ASN A 633 4.52 -18.49 15.58
N TRP A 634 3.45 -17.86 15.04
CA TRP A 634 2.79 -16.73 15.71
C TRP A 634 2.21 -17.14 17.06
N GLN A 635 1.58 -18.30 17.14
CA GLN A 635 1.01 -18.79 18.40
C GLN A 635 2.07 -19.04 19.46
N ALA A 636 3.27 -19.48 19.06
CA ALA A 636 4.42 -19.71 19.94
C ALA A 636 5.09 -18.42 20.45
N VAL A 637 4.84 -17.26 19.84
CA VAL A 637 5.38 -15.99 20.35
C VAL A 637 4.80 -15.73 21.74
N GLU A 638 5.64 -15.68 22.75
CA GLU A 638 5.24 -15.34 24.13
C GLU A 638 5.16 -13.82 24.31
N ALA A 639 4.06 -13.33 24.86
CA ALA A 639 3.87 -11.93 25.18
C ALA A 639 3.29 -11.78 26.60
N PRO A 640 3.76 -10.80 27.41
CA PRO A 640 3.26 -10.63 28.78
C PRO A 640 1.81 -10.13 28.77
N GLU A 641 1.00 -10.66 29.69
CA GLU A 641 -0.34 -10.12 29.97
C GLU A 641 -0.22 -8.96 30.96
N SER A 642 -0.08 -7.75 30.48
CA SER A 642 0.10 -6.55 31.31
C SER A 642 -0.58 -5.34 30.69
N GLN A 643 -0.97 -4.37 31.54
CA GLN A 643 -1.60 -3.11 31.08
C GLN A 643 -0.59 -2.14 30.47
N THR A 644 0.65 -2.15 30.96
CA THR A 644 1.79 -1.38 30.45
C THR A 644 2.82 -2.34 29.88
N TYR A 645 3.61 -1.88 28.91
CA TYR A 645 4.65 -2.70 28.32
C TYR A 645 5.89 -2.75 29.24
N ALA A 646 6.51 -3.93 29.34
CA ALA A 646 7.77 -4.10 30.04
C ALA A 646 8.92 -3.80 29.07
N TRP A 647 9.37 -2.55 29.03
CA TRP A 647 10.46 -2.11 28.18
C TRP A 647 11.77 -2.81 28.52
N ASP A 648 12.55 -3.14 27.52
CA ASP A 648 13.92 -3.62 27.65
C ASP A 648 14.87 -2.54 27.13
N ASP A 649 15.65 -1.95 28.03
CA ASP A 649 16.60 -0.87 27.72
C ASP A 649 17.71 -1.34 26.75
N ASN A 650 17.94 -2.66 26.60
CA ASN A 650 18.90 -3.24 25.67
C ASN A 650 18.29 -3.53 24.30
N SER A 651 16.99 -3.45 24.13
CA SER A 651 16.35 -3.72 22.84
C SER A 651 16.84 -2.72 21.79
N THR A 652 17.15 -3.24 20.60
CA THR A 652 17.50 -2.43 19.43
C THR A 652 16.34 -2.31 18.43
N TYR A 653 15.16 -2.86 18.76
CA TYR A 653 13.96 -2.81 17.95
C TYR A 653 12.84 -1.96 18.56
N VAL A 654 12.64 -2.01 19.90
CA VAL A 654 11.53 -1.36 20.58
C VAL A 654 12.07 -0.65 21.83
N GLN A 655 11.99 0.67 21.85
CA GLN A 655 12.50 1.52 22.93
C GLN A 655 11.41 2.46 23.45
N ASN A 656 11.41 2.71 24.78
CA ASN A 656 10.51 3.71 25.36
C ASN A 656 10.90 5.11 24.89
N PRO A 657 10.05 5.82 24.12
CA PRO A 657 10.39 7.14 23.62
C PRO A 657 10.32 8.21 24.73
N PRO A 658 11.17 9.25 24.67
CA PRO A 658 11.28 10.25 25.73
C PRO A 658 10.20 11.34 25.68
N TYR A 659 9.10 11.15 24.96
CA TYR A 659 8.10 12.19 24.66
C TYR A 659 7.45 12.76 25.92
N PHE A 660 7.26 11.92 26.93
CA PHE A 660 6.58 12.28 28.18
C PHE A 660 7.56 12.51 29.36
N ALA A 661 8.88 12.50 29.11
CA ALA A 661 9.87 12.71 30.14
C ALA A 661 9.73 14.13 30.75
N GLY A 662 9.53 14.20 32.05
CA GLY A 662 9.34 15.47 32.78
C GLY A 662 7.97 16.14 32.59
N MET A 663 7.01 15.47 31.94
CA MET A 663 5.66 15.98 31.75
C MET A 663 4.92 16.06 33.08
N GLY A 664 4.43 17.27 33.46
CA GLY A 664 3.57 17.51 34.60
C GLY A 664 2.09 17.54 34.28
N LYS A 665 1.23 17.65 35.31
CA LYS A 665 -0.24 17.78 35.16
C LYS A 665 -0.68 19.11 34.53
N SER A 666 0.18 20.12 34.53
CA SER A 666 -0.03 21.42 33.92
C SER A 666 0.94 21.61 32.75
N GLY A 667 0.44 22.09 31.62
CA GLY A 667 1.29 22.43 30.49
C GLY A 667 2.30 23.53 30.79
N ALA A 668 3.45 23.51 30.13
CA ALA A 668 4.38 24.62 30.13
C ALA A 668 3.74 25.81 29.37
N GLY A 669 4.04 27.04 29.82
CA GLY A 669 3.62 28.24 29.11
C GLY A 669 4.27 28.37 27.72
N ILE A 670 3.67 29.13 26.84
CA ILE A 670 4.24 29.48 25.54
C ILE A 670 5.41 30.46 25.74
N SER A 671 6.54 30.20 25.09
CA SER A 671 7.70 31.08 25.08
C SER A 671 8.24 31.30 23.68
N ASP A 672 8.88 32.46 23.46
CA ASP A 672 9.55 32.75 22.19
C ASP A 672 10.76 31.82 21.98
N ILE A 673 10.96 31.35 20.78
CA ILE A 673 12.20 30.69 20.36
C ILE A 673 13.19 31.76 19.95
N LYS A 674 14.34 31.85 20.64
CA LYS A 674 15.35 32.88 20.39
C LYS A 674 16.71 32.25 20.10
N GLY A 675 17.43 32.81 19.12
CA GLY A 675 18.78 32.36 18.75
C GLY A 675 18.84 31.00 18.11
N ALA A 676 17.72 30.47 17.58
CA ALA A 676 17.69 29.20 16.87
C ALA A 676 18.53 29.25 15.58
N ARG A 677 19.18 28.13 15.26
CA ARG A 677 19.91 27.93 14.03
C ARG A 677 19.18 27.00 13.09
N VAL A 678 19.33 27.23 11.77
CA VAL A 678 18.80 26.35 10.74
C VAL A 678 19.66 25.10 10.68
N LEU A 679 19.08 23.91 10.90
CA LEU A 679 19.77 22.63 10.80
C LEU A 679 19.81 22.12 9.37
N GLY A 680 18.74 22.34 8.61
CA GLY A 680 18.65 21.95 7.20
C GLY A 680 17.66 22.82 6.43
N LEU A 681 17.94 23.07 5.16
CA LEU A 681 17.11 23.82 4.23
C LEU A 681 16.82 22.94 3.03
N PHE A 682 15.56 22.54 2.83
CA PHE A 682 15.14 21.61 1.80
C PHE A 682 14.09 22.24 0.89
N GLY A 683 13.90 21.66 -0.31
CA GLY A 683 12.87 22.07 -1.25
C GLY A 683 11.53 21.36 -0.99
N ASP A 684 10.54 21.65 -1.83
CA ASP A 684 9.15 21.22 -1.68
C ASP A 684 8.88 19.73 -1.87
N LYS A 685 9.88 18.93 -2.27
CA LYS A 685 9.73 17.50 -2.55
C LYS A 685 10.11 16.58 -1.39
N ILE A 686 10.25 17.11 -0.19
CA ILE A 686 10.50 16.30 1.00
C ILE A 686 9.21 15.59 1.41
N THR A 687 9.33 14.30 1.68
CA THR A 687 8.24 13.42 2.11
C THR A 687 8.56 12.76 3.44
N THR A 688 7.60 12.07 4.02
CA THR A 688 7.77 11.28 5.24
C THR A 688 8.89 10.24 5.13
N ASP A 689 9.15 9.68 3.95
CA ASP A 689 10.24 8.72 3.72
C ASP A 689 11.65 9.34 3.87
N HIS A 690 11.79 10.64 3.73
CA HIS A 690 13.05 11.35 4.01
C HIS A 690 13.25 11.56 5.51
N ILE A 691 12.16 11.74 6.27
CA ILE A 691 12.17 11.98 7.72
C ILE A 691 12.29 10.66 8.47
N SER A 692 11.54 9.64 8.05
CA SER A 692 11.51 8.30 8.65
C SER A 692 11.80 7.24 7.59
N PRO A 693 13.08 6.91 7.34
CA PRO A 693 13.48 6.00 6.27
C PRO A 693 13.03 4.56 6.56
N ALA A 694 12.96 3.74 5.50
CA ALA A 694 12.62 2.32 5.57
C ALA A 694 13.74 1.39 5.07
N GLY A 695 14.66 1.90 4.24
CA GLY A 695 15.70 1.11 3.57
C GLY A 695 16.86 0.65 4.45
N SER A 696 17.90 0.10 3.81
CA SER A 696 19.08 -0.47 4.47
C SER A 696 19.86 0.52 5.31
N ILE A 697 20.37 0.06 6.45
CA ILE A 697 21.23 0.83 7.36
C ILE A 697 22.71 0.61 6.97
N LYS A 698 23.41 1.70 6.69
CA LYS A 698 24.85 1.62 6.37
C LYS A 698 25.70 1.52 7.63
N ALA A 699 26.72 0.65 7.63
CA ALA A 699 27.60 0.45 8.77
C ALA A 699 28.28 1.76 9.26
N GLN A 700 28.67 2.65 8.32
CA GLN A 700 29.34 3.91 8.62
C GLN A 700 28.37 5.07 8.92
N SER A 701 27.06 4.80 8.99
CA SER A 701 26.07 5.82 9.38
C SER A 701 25.97 5.95 10.89
N PRO A 702 25.46 7.07 11.43
CA PRO A 702 25.18 7.19 12.88
C PRO A 702 24.32 6.06 13.42
N ALA A 703 23.32 5.58 12.67
CA ALA A 703 22.49 4.45 13.06
C ALA A 703 23.26 3.12 13.06
N GLY A 704 24.13 2.91 12.06
CA GLY A 704 25.00 1.72 12.00
C GLY A 704 25.97 1.66 13.17
N SER A 705 26.61 2.78 13.50
CA SER A 705 27.50 2.89 14.68
C SER A 705 26.75 2.59 15.96
N TYR A 706 25.56 3.16 16.15
CA TYR A 706 24.70 2.86 17.31
C TYR A 706 24.42 1.36 17.44
N LEU A 707 24.05 0.69 16.37
CA LEU A 707 23.75 -0.74 16.39
C LEU A 707 24.99 -1.58 16.73
N MET A 708 26.17 -1.24 16.15
CA MET A 708 27.42 -1.94 16.49
C MET A 708 27.82 -1.72 17.94
N ASP A 709 27.64 -0.52 18.49
CA ASP A 709 27.90 -0.21 19.91
C ASP A 709 26.99 -1.00 20.86
N HIS A 710 25.81 -1.43 20.38
CA HIS A 710 24.87 -2.31 21.09
C HIS A 710 25.04 -3.79 20.71
N GLY A 711 26.17 -4.16 20.10
CA GLY A 711 26.52 -5.56 19.81
C GLY A 711 25.81 -6.18 18.63
N VAL A 712 25.12 -5.41 17.79
CA VAL A 712 24.45 -5.91 16.57
C VAL A 712 25.47 -6.01 15.45
N GLY A 713 25.65 -7.22 14.88
CA GLY A 713 26.50 -7.44 13.72
C GLY A 713 25.94 -6.74 12.45
N VAL A 714 26.82 -6.35 11.52
CA VAL A 714 26.40 -5.69 10.27
C VAL A 714 25.40 -6.53 9.46
N ALA A 715 25.54 -7.85 9.49
CA ALA A 715 24.63 -8.80 8.83
C ALA A 715 23.23 -8.79 9.47
N ASP A 716 23.13 -8.39 10.75
CA ASP A 716 21.91 -8.42 11.55
C ASP A 716 21.25 -7.02 11.67
N PHE A 717 21.75 -6.03 10.95
CA PHE A 717 21.19 -4.66 11.01
C PHE A 717 19.72 -4.62 10.61
N ASN A 718 19.30 -5.55 9.75
CA ASN A 718 18.00 -5.48 9.11
C ASN A 718 17.86 -4.14 8.38
N GLN A 719 16.74 -3.44 8.51
CA GLN A 719 16.52 -2.15 7.83
C GLN A 719 15.83 -1.14 8.76
N TYR A 720 15.86 0.14 8.40
CA TYR A 720 15.19 1.19 9.19
C TYR A 720 13.71 0.88 9.43
N GLY A 721 13.00 0.36 8.42
CA GLY A 721 11.58 0.02 8.52
C GLY A 721 11.28 -0.93 9.69
N THR A 722 12.10 -1.94 9.91
CA THR A 722 11.94 -2.92 10.99
C THR A 722 12.28 -2.35 12.37
N ARG A 723 13.02 -1.25 12.43
CA ARG A 723 13.48 -0.61 13.67
C ARG A 723 12.76 0.68 14.02
N ARG A 724 11.65 0.98 13.33
CA ARG A 724 10.86 2.20 13.59
C ARG A 724 10.29 2.30 14.99
N GLY A 725 10.21 1.20 15.74
CA GLY A 725 9.88 1.20 17.17
C GLY A 725 11.03 1.66 18.10
N ASN A 726 12.21 1.92 17.56
CA ASN A 726 13.36 2.42 18.29
C ASN A 726 13.72 3.83 17.82
N HIS A 727 13.34 4.84 18.64
CA HIS A 727 13.59 6.25 18.34
C HIS A 727 15.09 6.58 18.24
N GLU A 728 15.97 5.86 18.93
CA GLU A 728 17.42 6.06 18.88
C GLU A 728 17.99 5.71 17.50
N VAL A 729 17.51 4.63 16.88
CA VAL A 729 17.87 4.28 15.50
C VAL A 729 17.26 5.28 14.53
N MET A 730 15.98 5.62 14.70
CA MET A 730 15.25 6.45 13.75
C MET A 730 15.73 7.90 13.71
N MET A 731 16.02 8.52 14.85
CA MET A 731 16.55 9.89 14.87
C MET A 731 17.96 9.99 14.24
N ARG A 732 18.74 8.91 14.26
CA ARG A 732 20.04 8.81 13.57
C ARG A 732 19.88 8.59 12.06
N GLY A 733 18.73 8.07 11.64
CA GLY A 733 18.36 7.86 10.25
C GLY A 733 17.55 9.01 9.62
N THR A 734 17.10 9.99 10.41
CA THR A 734 16.36 11.14 9.89
C THR A 734 17.19 11.89 8.87
N PHE A 735 16.61 12.12 7.68
CA PHE A 735 17.28 12.72 6.52
C PHE A 735 18.48 11.94 5.97
N ALA A 736 18.64 10.66 6.28
CA ALA A 736 19.75 9.83 5.76
C ALA A 736 19.59 9.38 4.30
N ASN A 737 18.56 9.84 3.59
CA ASN A 737 18.35 9.50 2.19
C ASN A 737 19.51 9.97 1.32
N ILE A 738 20.08 9.06 0.53
CA ILE A 738 21.29 9.30 -0.28
C ILE A 738 21.12 10.31 -1.41
N ARG A 739 19.89 10.64 -1.79
CA ARG A 739 19.52 11.61 -2.83
C ARG A 739 19.05 12.96 -2.27
N LEU A 740 19.06 13.12 -0.96
CA LEU A 740 18.64 14.34 -0.31
C LEU A 740 19.60 15.48 -0.67
N ARG A 741 19.05 16.65 -0.98
CA ARG A 741 19.84 17.89 -1.19
C ARG A 741 19.51 18.90 -0.12
N ASN A 742 20.49 19.17 0.73
CA ASN A 742 20.40 20.27 1.68
C ASN A 742 20.97 21.54 1.03
N HIS A 743 20.13 22.53 0.79
CA HIS A 743 20.52 23.79 0.14
C HIS A 743 21.57 24.59 0.95
N MET A 744 21.72 24.31 2.25
CA MET A 744 22.79 24.91 3.05
C MET A 744 24.21 24.53 2.57
N LEU A 745 24.35 23.40 1.89
CA LEU A 745 25.64 22.95 1.32
C LEU A 745 25.97 23.63 -0.02
N GLY A 746 25.06 24.48 -0.54
CA GLY A 746 25.22 25.18 -1.79
C GLY A 746 24.88 24.34 -3.03
N PRO A 747 24.95 24.93 -4.25
CA PRO A 747 24.47 24.28 -5.47
C PRO A 747 25.28 23.04 -5.90
N ASN A 748 26.54 22.95 -5.49
CA ASN A 748 27.43 21.82 -5.75
C ASN A 748 27.69 20.98 -4.49
N GLY A 749 26.87 21.16 -3.44
CA GLY A 749 26.98 20.44 -2.18
C GLY A 749 26.75 18.94 -2.35
N ARG A 750 27.31 18.17 -1.45
CA ARG A 750 27.15 16.71 -1.38
C ARG A 750 25.68 16.33 -1.25
N GLU A 751 25.26 15.31 -1.97
CA GLU A 751 23.95 14.65 -1.74
C GLU A 751 24.02 13.74 -0.50
N GLY A 752 22.85 13.56 0.18
CA GLY A 752 22.72 12.75 1.37
C GLY A 752 22.37 13.58 2.62
N GLY A 753 22.35 12.92 3.77
CA GLY A 753 21.97 13.51 5.06
C GLY A 753 23.09 14.34 5.72
N TYR A 754 23.63 15.34 5.03
CA TYR A 754 24.72 16.18 5.53
C TYR A 754 24.31 17.64 5.65
N THR A 755 25.00 18.36 6.57
CA THR A 755 24.82 19.79 6.79
C THR A 755 26.13 20.41 7.28
N PHE A 756 26.19 21.75 7.38
CA PHE A 756 27.27 22.44 8.04
C PHE A 756 26.88 22.73 9.51
N HIS A 757 27.78 22.39 10.44
CA HIS A 757 27.72 22.91 11.80
C HIS A 757 28.33 24.33 11.86
N TYR A 758 27.64 25.29 12.44
CA TYR A 758 28.12 26.67 12.59
C TYR A 758 28.40 27.00 14.06
N PRO A 759 29.49 27.73 14.38
CA PRO A 759 30.33 28.52 13.46
C PRO A 759 31.49 27.77 12.82
N SER A 760 31.76 26.50 13.18
CA SER A 760 32.93 25.75 12.69
C SER A 760 32.97 25.57 11.17
N ARG A 761 31.82 25.55 10.51
CA ARG A 761 31.62 25.19 9.10
C ARG A 761 32.13 23.79 8.74
N GLU A 762 32.13 22.89 9.72
CA GLU A 762 32.41 21.49 9.49
C GLU A 762 31.21 20.82 8.80
N GLU A 763 31.48 20.06 7.74
CA GLU A 763 30.45 19.25 7.09
C GLU A 763 30.34 17.92 7.82
N VAL A 764 29.19 17.69 8.47
CA VAL A 764 28.90 16.50 9.26
C VAL A 764 27.52 15.95 8.92
N SER A 765 27.18 14.77 9.45
CA SER A 765 25.81 14.29 9.34
C SER A 765 24.82 15.24 10.01
N ILE A 766 23.58 15.29 9.52
CA ILE A 766 22.52 16.12 10.15
C ILE A 766 22.35 15.72 11.62
N PHE A 767 22.42 14.40 11.92
CA PHE A 767 22.35 13.92 13.31
C PHE A 767 23.50 14.45 14.17
N ASP A 768 24.74 14.34 13.69
CA ASP A 768 25.91 14.79 14.46
C ASP A 768 25.89 16.31 14.69
N ALA A 769 25.49 17.10 13.68
CA ALA A 769 25.28 18.53 13.86
C ALA A 769 24.23 18.84 14.92
N ALA A 770 23.09 18.13 14.89
CA ALA A 770 22.03 18.30 15.88
C ALA A 770 22.53 17.97 17.29
N MET A 771 23.33 16.92 17.47
CA MET A 771 23.90 16.57 18.77
C MET A 771 24.94 17.58 19.25
N GLN A 772 25.76 18.17 18.37
CA GLN A 772 26.67 19.24 18.72
C GLN A 772 25.89 20.48 19.19
N TYR A 773 24.89 20.94 18.45
CA TYR A 773 24.04 22.08 18.87
C TYR A 773 23.30 21.80 20.18
N LYS A 774 22.82 20.57 20.38
CA LYS A 774 22.21 20.17 21.65
C LYS A 774 23.18 20.30 22.83
N ALA A 775 24.43 19.86 22.66
CA ALA A 775 25.48 20.00 23.67
C ALA A 775 25.86 21.46 23.95
N GLU A 776 25.76 22.31 22.91
CA GLU A 776 25.99 23.76 23.03
C GLU A 776 24.80 24.54 23.60
N GLY A 777 23.64 23.89 23.79
CA GLY A 777 22.40 24.52 24.23
C GLY A 777 21.76 25.45 23.20
N VAL A 778 22.07 25.26 21.92
CA VAL A 778 21.56 26.06 20.81
C VAL A 778 20.25 25.45 20.27
N PRO A 779 19.12 26.18 20.27
CA PRO A 779 17.89 25.71 19.68
C PRO A 779 18.00 25.63 18.16
N LEU A 780 17.20 24.73 17.56
CA LEU A 780 17.23 24.42 16.13
C LEU A 780 15.87 24.66 15.45
N VAL A 781 15.91 24.96 14.17
CA VAL A 781 14.78 24.99 13.25
C VAL A 781 15.15 24.28 11.95
#